data_ff5e5c62f6a88f48eafe681c1d7992df
#
_entry.id   ff5e5c62f6a88f48eafe681c1d7992df
#
_cell.length_a   1.000
_cell.length_b   1.000
_cell.length_c   1.000
_cell.angle_alpha   90.00
_cell.angle_beta   90.00
_cell.angle_gamma   90.00
#
_symmetry.space_group_name_H-M   'P 1'
#
loop_
_entity.id
_entity.type
_entity.pdbx_description
1 polymer ?
#
loop_
_entity_poly.entity_id
_entity_poly.type
_entity_poly.pdbx_seq_one_letter_code
_entity_poly.pdbx_strand_id
1 'polypeptide(L)'
;MKKFTFLLTLLLSCLGVNAQDVFQASDAPGETTWAENTTWYKMTLKNGYVVKYDVDENNYLYAKLTEAYGENSWWCLVGDETTGYKLYNKAAGVNKVLGVSKMNQDGKARAEMCDVNDATHGTFFLFNTKNSVNNVFYCKEKTSNEYINQRDNYLSNWTGKNQDGSASANGDAGSAIRFYKVENPNADIQTDLTKAKEALQAAITQANTLKDESKLGYYKESVISSANTTANSTSATANDMRSALSELKLKVNQPQPGVIYRVVSAYDNFKTSQGIEKGIYAFRNTMKWGDVDCTNPSQYWVFETAGNGFYMKNAANHTYVSSATTLQNAKNSVVTIAWPLKNGVPVANLRTNKDKPFHAGGHAQGAGKTDNLMAYGDFGSETGGASAWNIVPATVEEIKTINANTISSVYTPTFEATKQMGTYVDADVKKLTEECKKFVNISTLEEAKIAFENLTTPSVYLNFDANKYYRFVNVGVSKALGTNEDKAYATTNNNSNVDLLWQVIASTGGKYNIKHANSGKYLQSVQNGENAKTALGESESNYELRNTELGVIKLYNGSAYPAQVETNQDNTNYLNGWDGNNAKWNVFEVNYVEVPMNTVGDKTYASVYLPFGVSAVSSAEAYIGKLNTEKNALDMTQVKSVPANKGFVLVGTADKATLTIGTADEVDTDLTGTNTAITLADATRANYLVFGKNEGTVGFFKPSTSV
;
A
#
# COMPACT_ATOMS: atom_id res chain seq x y z
N MET A 1 -14.30 37.80 48.65
CA MET A 1 -15.30 38.58 47.87
C MET A 1 -15.15 38.55 46.34
N LYS A 2 -14.12 37.95 45.76
CA LYS A 2 -13.98 37.89 44.27
C LYS A 2 -14.65 36.65 43.59
N LYS A 3 -15.11 35.65 44.34
CA LYS A 3 -15.78 34.45 43.79
C LYS A 3 -17.31 34.60 43.69
N PHE A 4 -17.91 35.60 44.30
CA PHE A 4 -19.37 35.82 44.29
C PHE A 4 -19.82 36.68 43.08
N THR A 5 -18.95 37.54 42.56
CA THR A 5 -19.25 38.39 41.44
C THR A 5 -19.29 37.63 40.11
N PHE A 6 -18.48 36.57 39.98
CA PHE A 6 -18.42 35.72 38.75
C PHE A 6 -19.68 34.83 38.60
N LEU A 7 -20.24 34.37 39.73
CA LEU A 7 -21.44 33.55 39.72
C LEU A 7 -22.71 34.39 39.44
N LEU A 8 -22.69 35.68 39.82
CA LEU A 8 -23.83 36.57 39.59
C LEU A 8 -23.90 37.03 38.12
N THR A 9 -22.77 37.19 37.45
CA THR A 9 -22.69 37.54 36.02
C THR A 9 -23.14 36.33 35.14
N LEU A 10 -22.84 35.12 35.57
CA LEU A 10 -23.28 33.91 34.88
C LEU A 10 -24.80 33.67 35.06
N LEU A 11 -25.37 34.05 36.23
CA LEU A 11 -26.81 33.94 36.49
C LEU A 11 -27.64 35.02 35.77
N LEU A 12 -27.07 36.23 35.55
CA LEU A 12 -27.77 37.27 34.82
C LEU A 12 -27.78 37.03 33.28
N SER A 13 -26.81 36.28 32.76
CA SER A 13 -26.85 35.86 31.35
C SER A 13 -27.88 34.77 31.06
N CYS A 14 -28.37 34.09 32.09
CA CYS A 14 -29.43 33.06 31.97
C CYS A 14 -30.84 33.61 32.13
N LEU A 15 -31.03 34.87 32.55
CA LEU A 15 -32.35 35.46 32.79
C LEU A 15 -32.85 36.37 31.68
N GLY A 16 -32.12 36.50 30.59
CA GLY A 16 -32.51 37.31 29.42
C GLY A 16 -33.16 36.55 28.26
N VAL A 17 -33.62 35.32 28.49
CA VAL A 17 -34.30 34.53 27.43
C VAL A 17 -35.82 34.58 27.63
N ASN A 18 -36.40 35.74 27.38
CA ASN A 18 -37.83 35.84 27.20
C ASN A 18 -38.13 36.48 25.83
N ALA A 19 -38.71 35.73 25.03
CA ALA A 19 -39.33 35.83 23.72
C ALA A 19 -38.51 35.01 22.72
N GLN A 20 -38.94 33.80 22.55
CA GLN A 20 -38.52 32.98 21.40
C GLN A 20 -39.10 33.67 20.16
N ASP A 21 -38.27 34.47 19.49
CA ASP A 21 -38.67 35.03 18.20
C ASP A 21 -38.76 33.85 17.20
N VAL A 22 -39.94 33.69 16.64
CA VAL A 22 -40.14 32.89 15.44
C VAL A 22 -39.23 33.48 14.39
N PHE A 23 -38.40 32.64 13.72
CA PHE A 23 -37.53 33.18 12.69
C PHE A 23 -38.32 33.93 11.61
N GLN A 24 -37.73 34.99 11.08
CA GLN A 24 -38.28 35.78 9.99
C GLN A 24 -37.45 35.51 8.73
N ALA A 25 -38.12 35.16 7.63
CA ALA A 25 -37.47 35.02 6.34
C ALA A 25 -36.95 36.37 5.85
N SER A 26 -35.79 36.36 5.24
CA SER A 26 -35.19 37.52 4.57
C SER A 26 -35.46 37.46 3.07
N ASP A 27 -35.39 38.63 2.40
CA ASP A 27 -35.36 38.67 0.94
C ASP A 27 -34.06 38.00 0.40
N ALA A 28 -34.11 37.57 -0.84
CA ALA A 28 -32.94 36.99 -1.49
C ALA A 28 -31.81 38.03 -1.57
N PRO A 29 -30.54 37.63 -1.32
CA PRO A 29 -29.41 38.53 -1.50
C PRO A 29 -29.23 38.90 -2.98
N GLY A 30 -28.59 40.05 -3.23
CA GLY A 30 -28.11 40.43 -4.54
C GLY A 30 -26.86 39.60 -4.95
N GLU A 31 -26.28 39.94 -6.10
CA GLU A 31 -25.12 39.21 -6.61
C GLU A 31 -23.88 39.26 -5.67
N THR A 32 -23.71 40.38 -4.95
CA THR A 32 -22.54 40.62 -4.09
C THR A 32 -22.89 41.15 -2.71
N THR A 33 -24.17 41.48 -2.44
CA THR A 33 -24.62 42.14 -1.21
C THR A 33 -25.82 41.44 -0.59
N TRP A 34 -25.90 41.49 0.73
CA TRP A 34 -27.05 41.01 1.48
C TRP A 34 -28.22 41.97 1.32
N ALA A 35 -29.44 41.44 1.39
CA ALA A 35 -30.65 42.29 1.37
C ALA A 35 -30.71 43.18 2.62
N GLU A 36 -31.35 44.37 2.51
CA GLU A 36 -31.45 45.31 3.62
C GLU A 36 -32.23 44.73 4.82
N ASN A 37 -33.22 43.87 4.57
CA ASN A 37 -34.01 43.23 5.61
C ASN A 37 -33.41 41.93 6.15
N THR A 38 -32.14 41.60 5.82
CA THR A 38 -31.51 40.35 6.27
C THR A 38 -31.47 40.29 7.79
N THR A 39 -32.16 39.31 8.36
CA THR A 39 -32.13 39.00 9.79
C THR A 39 -31.22 37.78 10.03
N TRP A 40 -30.26 37.95 10.91
CA TRP A 40 -29.26 36.89 11.22
C TRP A 40 -29.68 36.13 12.46
N TYR A 41 -29.45 34.79 12.42
CA TYR A 41 -29.76 33.85 13.50
C TYR A 41 -28.54 32.96 13.78
N LYS A 42 -28.38 32.57 15.04
CA LYS A 42 -27.57 31.42 15.41
C LYS A 42 -28.41 30.16 15.35
N MET A 43 -27.94 29.15 14.66
CA MET A 43 -28.61 27.85 14.53
C MET A 43 -28.07 26.90 15.56
N THR A 44 -28.90 26.51 16.53
CA THR A 44 -28.51 25.66 17.66
C THR A 44 -29.35 24.39 17.68
N LEU A 45 -28.72 23.25 17.84
CA LEU A 45 -29.36 21.96 17.99
C LEU A 45 -29.85 21.77 19.44
N LYS A 46 -30.91 21.00 19.65
CA LYS A 46 -31.45 20.73 20.99
C LYS A 46 -30.45 20.08 21.95
N ASN A 47 -29.45 19.34 21.43
CA ASN A 47 -28.35 18.78 22.20
C ASN A 47 -27.31 19.83 22.64
N GLY A 48 -27.51 21.10 22.34
CA GLY A 48 -26.63 22.21 22.71
C GLY A 48 -25.53 22.53 21.72
N TYR A 49 -25.44 21.81 20.61
CA TYR A 49 -24.43 22.08 19.59
C TYR A 49 -24.86 23.24 18.69
N VAL A 50 -23.91 24.08 18.33
CA VAL A 50 -24.12 25.23 17.43
C VAL A 50 -23.54 24.90 16.06
N VAL A 51 -24.30 25.22 15.02
CA VAL A 51 -23.87 25.05 13.63
C VAL A 51 -23.09 26.28 13.20
N LYS A 52 -21.85 26.07 12.80
CA LYS A 52 -20.93 27.12 12.37
C LYS A 52 -20.33 26.76 11.01
N TYR A 53 -20.14 27.80 10.18
CA TYR A 53 -19.32 27.70 8.98
C TYR A 53 -17.85 27.60 9.38
N ASP A 54 -17.40 26.39 9.58
CA ASP A 54 -16.01 26.02 9.86
C ASP A 54 -15.85 24.65 9.22
N VAL A 55 -15.27 24.66 8.03
CA VAL A 55 -15.20 23.46 7.19
C VAL A 55 -13.90 22.74 7.40
N ASP A 56 -13.94 21.43 7.35
CA ASP A 56 -12.76 20.61 7.31
C ASP A 56 -12.16 20.56 5.89
N GLU A 57 -11.09 19.79 5.71
CA GLU A 57 -10.46 19.57 4.41
C GLU A 57 -11.36 18.92 3.35
N ASN A 58 -12.51 18.33 3.78
CA ASN A 58 -13.54 17.75 2.90
C ASN A 58 -14.71 18.70 2.67
N ASN A 59 -14.62 19.95 3.14
CA ASN A 59 -15.66 20.97 3.03
C ASN A 59 -16.96 20.68 3.82
N TYR A 60 -16.90 19.86 4.88
CA TYR A 60 -18.06 19.53 5.72
C TYR A 60 -18.21 20.50 6.89
N LEU A 61 -19.46 20.86 7.20
CA LEU A 61 -19.77 21.76 8.31
C LEU A 61 -19.71 21.05 9.67
N TYR A 62 -19.12 21.72 10.65
CA TYR A 62 -19.09 21.26 12.04
C TYR A 62 -20.37 21.65 12.81
N ALA A 63 -20.79 20.74 13.69
CA ALA A 63 -21.91 20.93 14.61
C ALA A 63 -21.56 20.41 16.02
N LYS A 64 -20.38 20.80 16.55
CA LYS A 64 -19.89 20.33 17.85
C LYS A 64 -19.69 21.45 18.86
N LEU A 65 -19.81 22.69 18.46
CA LEU A 65 -19.54 23.82 19.33
C LEU A 65 -20.72 24.03 20.29
N THR A 66 -20.44 24.25 21.56
CA THR A 66 -21.44 24.65 22.55
C THR A 66 -21.70 26.14 22.50
N GLU A 67 -20.78 26.92 21.95
CA GLU A 67 -20.88 28.35 21.72
C GLU A 67 -20.22 28.69 20.38
N ALA A 68 -20.84 29.65 19.64
CA ALA A 68 -20.26 30.22 18.44
C ALA A 68 -20.62 31.69 18.33
N TYR A 69 -19.65 32.50 17.89
CA TYR A 69 -19.77 33.95 17.74
C TYR A 69 -19.23 34.36 16.38
N GLY A 70 -19.63 35.60 15.94
CA GLY A 70 -19.19 36.16 14.68
C GLY A 70 -19.91 35.62 13.46
N GLU A 71 -19.60 36.18 12.30
CA GLU A 71 -20.27 35.92 11.03
C GLU A 71 -20.30 34.46 10.59
N ASN A 72 -19.36 33.68 10.99
CA ASN A 72 -19.33 32.23 10.70
C ASN A 72 -20.49 31.46 11.35
N SER A 73 -21.08 31.99 12.44
CA SER A 73 -22.21 31.40 13.16
C SER A 73 -23.54 31.97 12.75
N TRP A 74 -23.59 32.98 11.84
CA TRP A 74 -24.81 33.67 11.47
C TRP A 74 -25.41 33.07 10.22
N TRP A 75 -26.73 32.74 10.35
CA TRP A 75 -27.52 32.14 9.30
C TRP A 75 -28.73 33.00 9.00
N CYS A 76 -29.12 33.13 7.75
CA CYS A 76 -30.42 33.70 7.38
C CYS A 76 -31.18 32.69 6.51
N LEU A 77 -32.51 32.83 6.52
CA LEU A 77 -33.43 31.96 5.80
C LEU A 77 -34.11 32.82 4.70
N VAL A 78 -34.05 32.31 3.47
CA VAL A 78 -34.66 32.94 2.29
C VAL A 78 -35.64 31.98 1.66
N GLY A 79 -36.89 32.39 1.49
CA GLY A 79 -37.93 31.53 0.95
C GLY A 79 -39.22 31.58 1.80
N ASP A 80 -40.10 30.61 1.62
CA ASP A 80 -41.38 30.52 2.30
C ASP A 80 -41.77 29.05 2.60
N GLU A 81 -42.86 28.85 3.31
CA GLU A 81 -43.36 27.52 3.71
C GLU A 81 -43.81 26.66 2.53
N THR A 82 -44.16 27.26 1.40
CA THR A 82 -44.68 26.56 0.21
C THR A 82 -43.55 26.09 -0.70
N THR A 83 -42.58 26.95 -0.93
CA THR A 83 -41.45 26.67 -1.84
C THR A 83 -40.26 26.07 -1.14
N GLY A 84 -40.17 26.25 0.18
CA GLY A 84 -39.06 25.88 1.04
C GLY A 84 -38.07 27.03 1.23
N TYR A 85 -37.14 26.83 2.15
CA TYR A 85 -36.12 27.80 2.53
C TYR A 85 -34.75 27.42 2.06
N LYS A 86 -33.96 28.40 1.63
CA LYS A 86 -32.51 28.33 1.50
C LYS A 86 -31.87 28.92 2.76
N LEU A 87 -30.88 28.24 3.32
CA LEU A 87 -30.15 28.65 4.51
C LEU A 87 -28.77 29.17 4.09
N TYR A 88 -28.57 30.46 4.21
CA TYR A 88 -27.31 31.12 3.90
C TYR A 88 -26.51 31.34 5.17
N ASN A 89 -25.18 31.21 5.09
CA ASN A 89 -24.27 31.61 6.15
C ASN A 89 -23.55 32.90 5.75
N LYS A 90 -23.44 33.85 6.68
CA LYS A 90 -22.89 35.18 6.38
C LYS A 90 -21.43 35.12 5.90
N ALA A 91 -20.59 34.35 6.55
CA ALA A 91 -19.17 34.24 6.20
C ALA A 91 -18.93 33.43 4.92
N ALA A 92 -19.81 32.51 4.57
CA ALA A 92 -19.76 31.76 3.30
C ALA A 92 -20.10 32.61 2.08
N GLY A 93 -20.83 33.73 2.28
CA GLY A 93 -21.19 34.70 1.25
C GLY A 93 -22.52 34.43 0.54
N VAL A 94 -22.93 35.38 -0.29
CA VAL A 94 -24.26 35.44 -0.93
C VAL A 94 -24.50 34.35 -1.98
N ASN A 95 -23.45 33.72 -2.47
CA ASN A 95 -23.50 32.69 -3.53
C ASN A 95 -23.48 31.24 -2.99
N LYS A 96 -23.53 31.08 -1.66
CA LYS A 96 -23.48 29.77 -1.02
C LYS A 96 -24.62 29.54 -0.07
N VAL A 97 -25.20 28.34 -0.15
CA VAL A 97 -26.28 27.90 0.73
C VAL A 97 -25.92 26.57 1.38
N LEU A 98 -26.50 26.31 2.54
CA LEU A 98 -26.44 25.01 3.15
C LEU A 98 -27.01 23.96 2.19
N GLY A 99 -26.30 22.92 1.93
CA GLY A 99 -26.74 21.77 1.15
C GLY A 99 -26.39 20.47 1.81
N VAL A 100 -27.04 19.39 1.39
CA VAL A 100 -26.69 18.04 1.80
C VAL A 100 -26.14 17.32 0.58
N SER A 101 -24.84 17.25 0.52
CA SER A 101 -24.21 16.65 -0.63
C SER A 101 -23.97 15.15 -0.46
N LYS A 102 -23.35 14.64 -1.46
CA LYS A 102 -22.94 13.26 -1.74
C LYS A 102 -22.62 12.42 -0.50
N MET A 103 -22.98 11.16 -0.56
CA MET A 103 -22.45 10.15 0.35
C MET A 103 -20.93 10.18 0.34
N ASN A 104 -20.31 10.33 1.51
CA ASN A 104 -18.87 10.20 1.65
C ASN A 104 -18.43 8.72 1.52
N GLN A 105 -17.12 8.46 1.65
CA GLN A 105 -16.57 7.12 1.60
C GLN A 105 -17.15 6.15 2.65
N ASP A 106 -17.72 6.66 3.73
CA ASP A 106 -18.41 5.86 4.77
C ASP A 106 -19.89 5.59 4.42
N GLY A 107 -20.36 5.99 3.26
CA GLY A 107 -21.76 5.87 2.88
C GLY A 107 -22.71 6.84 3.61
N LYS A 108 -22.20 7.96 4.14
CA LYS A 108 -22.98 8.98 4.90
C LYS A 108 -22.98 10.29 4.14
N ALA A 109 -24.15 10.89 3.99
CA ALA A 109 -24.23 12.25 3.47
C ALA A 109 -23.87 13.27 4.56
N ARG A 110 -23.16 14.33 4.17
CA ARG A 110 -22.75 15.41 5.06
C ARG A 110 -23.21 16.76 4.51
N ALA A 111 -23.48 17.67 5.42
CA ALA A 111 -23.83 19.03 5.02
C ALA A 111 -22.57 19.83 4.64
N GLU A 112 -22.69 20.63 3.59
CA GLU A 112 -21.65 21.52 3.06
C GLU A 112 -22.27 22.84 2.59
N MET A 113 -21.44 23.82 2.28
CA MET A 113 -21.92 25.04 1.61
C MET A 113 -21.85 24.84 0.09
N CYS A 114 -23.00 24.67 -0.53
CA CYS A 114 -23.16 24.46 -1.98
C CYS A 114 -23.36 25.79 -2.72
N ASP A 115 -23.16 25.80 -4.03
CA ASP A 115 -23.53 26.89 -4.87
C ASP A 115 -25.05 27.13 -4.81
N VAL A 116 -25.49 28.40 -4.75
CA VAL A 116 -26.89 28.77 -4.65
C VAL A 116 -27.74 28.26 -5.83
N ASN A 117 -27.11 28.03 -6.97
CA ASN A 117 -27.75 27.49 -8.17
C ASN A 117 -27.79 25.95 -8.19
N ASP A 118 -27.19 25.27 -7.20
CA ASP A 118 -27.37 23.84 -7.02
C ASP A 118 -28.80 23.55 -6.57
N ALA A 119 -29.67 23.29 -7.54
CA ALA A 119 -31.09 23.07 -7.31
C ALA A 119 -31.40 21.74 -6.60
N THR A 120 -30.41 20.84 -6.46
CA THR A 120 -30.70 19.47 -6.05
C THR A 120 -30.73 19.28 -4.53
N HIS A 121 -29.93 20.03 -3.75
CA HIS A 121 -29.70 19.70 -2.34
C HIS A 121 -29.71 20.90 -1.37
N GLY A 122 -30.13 22.07 -1.81
CA GLY A 122 -30.03 23.31 -1.05
C GLY A 122 -31.38 23.93 -0.59
N THR A 123 -32.46 23.19 -0.64
CA THR A 123 -33.79 23.68 -0.24
C THR A 123 -34.39 22.84 0.89
N PHE A 124 -34.82 23.49 1.94
CA PHE A 124 -35.30 22.83 3.16
C PHE A 124 -36.72 23.26 3.51
N PHE A 125 -37.53 22.30 3.97
CA PHE A 125 -38.79 22.58 4.65
C PHE A 125 -38.56 22.53 6.16
N LEU A 126 -39.12 23.50 6.87
CA LEU A 126 -39.05 23.56 8.31
C LEU A 126 -40.37 23.09 8.90
N PHE A 127 -40.35 22.11 9.75
CA PHE A 127 -41.49 21.56 10.45
C PHE A 127 -41.39 21.87 11.93
N ASN A 128 -42.41 22.53 12.47
CA ASN A 128 -42.54 22.70 13.91
C ASN A 128 -42.95 21.37 14.57
N THR A 129 -42.46 21.08 15.78
CA THR A 129 -42.86 19.86 16.49
C THR A 129 -44.28 19.99 17.01
N LYS A 130 -45.12 18.97 16.82
CA LYS A 130 -46.50 18.92 17.35
C LYS A 130 -46.60 18.98 18.88
N ASN A 131 -45.53 18.81 19.61
CA ASN A 131 -45.49 18.79 21.08
C ASN A 131 -44.86 20.08 21.64
N SER A 132 -45.25 21.23 21.10
CA SER A 132 -45.27 22.53 21.74
C SER A 132 -44.11 22.93 22.64
N VAL A 133 -42.89 22.79 22.17
CA VAL A 133 -41.87 23.74 22.58
C VAL A 133 -41.75 24.74 21.45
N ASN A 134 -42.26 25.95 21.68
CA ASN A 134 -42.19 27.04 20.70
C ASN A 134 -40.75 27.17 20.18
N ASN A 135 -40.60 27.30 18.83
CA ASN A 135 -39.33 27.51 18.11
C ASN A 135 -38.34 26.36 18.06
N VAL A 136 -38.82 25.13 18.04
CA VAL A 136 -38.01 23.98 17.65
C VAL A 136 -38.45 23.48 16.29
N PHE A 137 -37.55 23.46 15.33
CA PHE A 137 -37.77 23.06 13.96
C PHE A 137 -36.99 21.84 13.57
N TYR A 138 -37.56 21.07 12.65
CA TYR A 138 -36.89 20.02 11.93
C TYR A 138 -36.68 20.46 10.49
N CYS A 139 -35.46 20.55 10.01
CA CYS A 139 -35.13 20.95 8.66
C CYS A 139 -35.07 19.73 7.77
N LYS A 140 -36.03 19.55 6.87
CA LYS A 140 -36.13 18.46 5.93
C LYS A 140 -35.69 18.94 4.55
N GLU A 141 -34.67 18.28 3.98
CA GLU A 141 -34.24 18.62 2.63
C GLU A 141 -35.23 18.12 1.60
N LYS A 142 -35.54 19.01 0.62
CA LYS A 142 -36.63 18.82 -0.35
C LYS A 142 -36.44 17.59 -1.24
N THR A 143 -35.26 17.36 -1.74
CA THR A 143 -34.94 16.33 -2.75
C THR A 143 -34.72 14.98 -2.12
N SER A 144 -33.86 14.89 -1.10
CA SER A 144 -33.53 13.64 -0.40
C SER A 144 -34.66 13.21 0.52
N ASN A 145 -35.55 14.13 0.92
CA ASN A 145 -36.62 13.89 1.88
C ASN A 145 -36.09 13.48 3.29
N GLU A 146 -34.84 13.82 3.60
CA GLU A 146 -34.15 13.52 4.85
C GLU A 146 -33.98 14.78 5.72
N TYR A 147 -33.82 14.59 7.02
CA TYR A 147 -33.66 15.68 7.98
C TYR A 147 -32.18 16.00 8.22
N ILE A 148 -31.87 17.29 8.41
CA ILE A 148 -30.58 17.70 8.96
C ILE A 148 -30.41 17.07 10.34
N ASN A 149 -29.26 16.48 10.59
CA ASN A 149 -28.92 15.81 11.85
C ASN A 149 -27.47 16.03 12.21
N GLN A 150 -27.19 16.16 13.50
CA GLN A 150 -25.83 16.11 14.00
C GLN A 150 -25.40 14.64 14.15
N ARG A 151 -24.32 14.30 13.51
CA ARG A 151 -23.68 12.97 13.62
C ARG A 151 -22.18 13.15 13.86
N ASP A 152 -21.71 12.55 14.94
CA ASP A 152 -20.34 12.76 15.42
C ASP A 152 -20.05 14.26 15.64
N ASN A 153 -19.12 14.82 14.89
CA ASN A 153 -18.74 16.23 14.95
C ASN A 153 -19.27 17.05 13.78
N TYR A 154 -20.11 16.48 12.92
CA TYR A 154 -20.54 17.10 11.67
C TYR A 154 -22.05 17.26 11.61
N LEU A 155 -22.49 18.23 10.84
CA LEU A 155 -23.86 18.31 10.37
C LEU A 155 -24.02 17.36 9.20
N SER A 156 -24.98 16.45 9.26
CA SER A 156 -25.28 15.44 8.23
C SER A 156 -26.78 15.40 7.97
N ASN A 157 -27.24 14.42 7.22
CA ASN A 157 -28.66 14.12 7.08
C ASN A 157 -29.00 12.75 7.71
N TRP A 158 -30.31 12.55 7.98
CA TRP A 158 -30.83 11.32 8.52
C TRP A 158 -32.28 11.10 8.09
N THR A 159 -32.64 9.86 7.83
CA THR A 159 -33.97 9.49 7.34
C THR A 159 -35.12 9.78 8.33
N GLY A 160 -34.78 10.02 9.58
CA GLY A 160 -35.82 10.26 10.63
C GLY A 160 -36.57 9.02 11.04
N LYS A 161 -36.09 7.82 10.68
CA LYS A 161 -36.69 6.54 11.06
C LYS A 161 -35.82 5.79 12.05
N ASN A 162 -36.43 5.20 13.05
CA ASN A 162 -35.79 4.21 13.91
C ASN A 162 -35.51 2.91 13.14
N GLN A 163 -34.72 2.00 13.72
CA GLN A 163 -34.45 0.68 13.12
C GLN A 163 -35.72 -0.15 12.88
N ASP A 164 -36.78 0.10 13.64
CA ASP A 164 -38.12 -0.50 13.48
C ASP A 164 -39.00 0.18 12.42
N GLY A 165 -38.48 1.20 11.73
CA GLY A 165 -39.21 1.97 10.70
C GLY A 165 -40.14 3.04 11.23
N SER A 166 -40.24 3.21 12.55
CA SER A 166 -41.07 4.30 13.15
C SER A 166 -40.40 5.66 12.99
N ALA A 167 -41.21 6.73 12.87
CA ALA A 167 -40.71 8.09 12.77
C ALA A 167 -40.20 8.59 14.12
N SER A 168 -38.89 8.82 14.26
CA SER A 168 -38.26 9.29 15.50
C SER A 168 -37.73 10.74 15.42
N ALA A 169 -37.84 11.38 14.27
CA ALA A 169 -37.34 12.75 14.07
C ALA A 169 -37.83 13.72 15.14
N ASN A 170 -39.08 13.54 15.62
CA ASN A 170 -39.69 14.37 16.66
C ASN A 170 -39.07 14.22 18.07
N GLY A 171 -38.19 13.26 18.29
CA GLY A 171 -37.52 13.02 19.56
C GLY A 171 -35.99 13.18 19.54
N ASP A 172 -35.41 13.23 18.35
CA ASP A 172 -33.97 13.30 18.20
C ASP A 172 -33.39 14.68 18.48
N ALA A 173 -32.54 14.76 19.52
CA ALA A 173 -31.93 16.03 19.92
C ALA A 173 -30.91 16.55 18.90
N GLY A 174 -30.38 15.71 18.02
CA GLY A 174 -29.46 16.07 16.96
C GLY A 174 -30.13 16.64 15.73
N SER A 175 -31.47 16.42 15.57
CA SER A 175 -32.24 16.97 14.44
C SER A 175 -33.08 18.19 14.82
N ALA A 176 -33.28 18.47 16.11
CA ALA A 176 -34.09 19.56 16.60
C ALA A 176 -33.30 20.87 16.61
N ILE A 177 -33.71 21.83 15.80
CA ILE A 177 -33.03 23.11 15.57
C ILE A 177 -33.80 24.26 16.19
N ARG A 178 -33.06 25.19 16.79
CA ARG A 178 -33.54 26.48 17.25
C ARG A 178 -32.77 27.60 16.55
N PHE A 179 -33.51 28.68 16.20
CA PHE A 179 -32.92 29.89 15.64
C PHE A 179 -32.99 31.01 16.70
N TYR A 180 -31.80 31.50 17.10
CA TYR A 180 -31.68 32.62 18.04
C TYR A 180 -31.20 33.84 17.28
N LYS A 181 -32.01 34.91 17.29
CA LYS A 181 -31.71 36.16 16.60
C LYS A 181 -30.41 36.79 17.13
N VAL A 182 -29.60 37.30 16.24
CA VAL A 182 -28.40 38.05 16.58
C VAL A 182 -28.81 39.49 16.86
N GLU A 183 -29.08 39.79 18.12
CA GLU A 183 -29.59 41.10 18.54
C GLU A 183 -28.56 42.22 18.46
N ASN A 184 -27.31 41.92 18.74
CA ASN A 184 -26.21 42.88 18.70
C ASN A 184 -25.02 42.34 17.89
N PRO A 185 -25.00 42.55 16.57
CA PRO A 185 -23.94 42.06 15.69
C PRO A 185 -22.53 42.54 16.12
N ASN A 186 -22.38 43.80 16.51
CA ASN A 186 -21.09 44.33 16.89
C ASN A 186 -20.53 43.68 18.17
N ALA A 187 -21.39 43.49 19.17
CA ALA A 187 -20.99 42.79 20.39
C ALA A 187 -20.62 41.31 20.13
N ASP A 188 -21.33 40.68 19.22
CA ASP A 188 -21.05 39.29 18.82
C ASP A 188 -19.71 39.16 18.09
N ILE A 189 -19.39 40.10 17.17
CA ILE A 189 -18.08 40.17 16.49
C ILE A 189 -16.96 40.43 17.50
N GLN A 190 -17.17 41.35 18.46
CA GLN A 190 -16.17 41.61 19.49
C GLN A 190 -15.96 40.42 20.42
N THR A 191 -16.99 39.67 20.73
CA THR A 191 -16.89 38.42 21.49
C THR A 191 -16.10 37.39 20.71
N ASP A 192 -16.38 37.23 19.41
CA ASP A 192 -15.62 36.33 18.53
C ASP A 192 -14.13 36.66 18.47
N LEU A 193 -13.79 37.95 18.30
CA LEU A 193 -12.42 38.44 18.31
C LEU A 193 -11.72 38.14 19.64
N THR A 194 -12.42 38.42 20.75
CA THR A 194 -11.87 38.15 22.10
C THR A 194 -11.60 36.68 22.29
N LYS A 195 -12.53 35.80 21.94
CA LYS A 195 -12.35 34.34 22.03
C LYS A 195 -11.23 33.82 21.13
N ALA A 196 -11.14 34.31 19.89
CA ALA A 196 -10.07 33.95 18.98
C ALA A 196 -8.70 34.40 19.48
N LYS A 197 -8.61 35.60 20.06
CA LYS A 197 -7.38 36.12 20.69
C LYS A 197 -6.98 35.32 21.91
N GLU A 198 -7.91 35.00 22.81
CA GLU A 198 -7.66 34.16 23.99
C GLU A 198 -7.10 32.79 23.60
N ALA A 199 -7.70 32.15 22.56
CA ALA A 199 -7.24 30.87 22.04
C ALA A 199 -5.82 30.94 21.46
N LEU A 200 -5.51 32.01 20.69
CA LEU A 200 -4.16 32.22 20.16
C LEU A 200 -3.15 32.49 21.29
N GLN A 201 -3.47 33.31 22.28
CA GLN A 201 -2.59 33.59 23.43
C GLN A 201 -2.32 32.36 24.29
N ALA A 202 -3.33 31.50 24.50
CA ALA A 202 -3.17 30.23 25.18
C ALA A 202 -2.20 29.30 24.42
N ALA A 203 -2.36 29.22 23.10
CA ALA A 203 -1.45 28.44 22.25
C ALA A 203 -0.02 29.01 22.23
N ILE A 204 0.16 30.32 22.19
CA ILE A 204 1.47 30.99 22.29
C ILE A 204 2.13 30.68 23.65
N THR A 205 1.36 30.73 24.73
CA THR A 205 1.85 30.38 26.07
C THR A 205 2.36 28.95 26.10
N GLN A 206 1.60 27.99 25.54
CA GLN A 206 2.03 26.61 25.42
C GLN A 206 3.28 26.48 24.52
N ALA A 207 3.28 27.12 23.34
CA ALA A 207 4.42 27.09 22.43
C ALA A 207 5.71 27.59 23.07
N ASN A 208 5.65 28.62 23.92
CA ASN A 208 6.81 29.11 24.65
C ASN A 208 7.38 28.06 25.62
N THR A 209 6.59 27.18 26.20
CA THR A 209 7.08 26.07 27.04
C THR A 209 7.74 24.96 26.22
N LEU A 210 7.49 24.94 24.91
CA LEU A 210 7.99 23.95 23.97
C LEU A 210 8.90 24.60 22.91
N LYS A 211 9.60 25.70 23.29
CA LYS A 211 10.53 26.37 22.40
C LYS A 211 11.89 25.70 22.43
N ASP A 212 12.27 25.07 21.33
CA ASP A 212 13.57 24.45 21.12
C ASP A 212 13.82 24.22 19.63
N GLU A 213 14.70 24.98 19.01
CA GLU A 213 14.98 24.89 17.57
C GLU A 213 15.74 23.62 17.17
N SER A 214 16.33 22.94 18.14
CA SER A 214 17.08 21.69 17.88
C SER A 214 16.25 20.43 17.95
N LYS A 215 15.00 20.48 18.46
CA LYS A 215 14.15 19.31 18.69
C LYS A 215 12.96 19.27 17.78
N LEU A 216 12.65 18.09 17.25
CA LEU A 216 11.47 17.85 16.44
C LEU A 216 10.19 17.93 17.29
N GLY A 217 9.12 18.48 16.69
CA GLY A 217 7.87 18.74 17.39
C GLY A 217 7.86 19.98 18.28
N TYR A 218 9.01 20.64 18.46
CA TYR A 218 9.15 21.88 19.21
C TYR A 218 9.08 23.10 18.30
N TYR A 219 8.82 24.27 18.86
CA TYR A 219 8.62 25.51 18.12
C TYR A 219 9.91 26.30 17.95
N LYS A 220 10.01 27.00 16.81
CA LYS A 220 11.04 28.02 16.58
C LYS A 220 10.59 29.35 17.14
N GLU A 221 11.55 30.17 17.63
CA GLU A 221 11.30 31.53 18.11
C GLU A 221 10.56 32.38 17.06
N SER A 222 10.96 32.31 15.81
CA SER A 222 10.38 33.11 14.73
C SER A 222 8.87 32.81 14.52
N VAL A 223 8.45 31.57 14.70
CA VAL A 223 7.03 31.15 14.57
C VAL A 223 6.20 31.70 15.73
N ILE A 224 6.74 31.61 16.96
CA ILE A 224 6.09 32.17 18.16
C ILE A 224 5.99 33.69 18.05
N SER A 225 7.06 34.36 17.62
CA SER A 225 7.09 35.82 17.45
C SER A 225 6.07 36.29 16.39
N SER A 226 5.92 35.57 15.28
CA SER A 226 4.90 35.88 14.27
C SER A 226 3.48 35.80 14.85
N ALA A 227 3.18 34.74 15.61
CA ALA A 227 1.90 34.56 16.28
C ALA A 227 1.64 35.69 17.33
N ASN A 228 2.68 36.07 18.11
CA ASN A 228 2.62 37.18 19.04
C ASN A 228 2.31 38.53 18.36
N THR A 229 2.90 38.77 17.19
CA THR A 229 2.65 39.98 16.40
C THR A 229 1.17 40.08 16.04
N THR A 230 0.59 39.00 15.55
CA THR A 230 -0.86 38.93 15.22
C THR A 230 -1.71 39.12 16.49
N ALA A 231 -1.40 38.40 17.59
CA ALA A 231 -2.16 38.48 18.83
C ALA A 231 -2.17 39.91 19.46
N ASN A 232 -1.14 40.72 19.22
CA ASN A 232 -1.01 42.08 19.73
C ASN A 232 -1.45 43.14 18.72
N SER A 233 -1.83 42.79 17.50
CA SER A 233 -2.31 43.73 16.50
C SER A 233 -3.70 44.26 16.88
N THR A 234 -3.85 45.58 16.80
CA THR A 234 -5.14 46.28 17.04
C THR A 234 -6.08 46.20 15.83
N SER A 235 -5.55 45.87 14.65
CA SER A 235 -6.32 45.79 13.41
C SER A 235 -6.63 44.33 12.99
N ALA A 236 -6.07 43.33 13.69
CA ALA A 236 -6.31 41.93 13.35
C ALA A 236 -7.74 41.51 13.68
N THR A 237 -8.34 40.77 12.77
CA THR A 237 -9.68 40.19 12.89
C THR A 237 -9.67 38.85 13.63
N ALA A 238 -10.82 38.33 14.00
CA ALA A 238 -10.95 37.00 14.56
C ALA A 238 -10.42 35.90 13.59
N ASN A 239 -10.57 36.09 12.29
CA ASN A 239 -10.07 35.17 11.29
C ASN A 239 -8.53 35.22 11.19
N ASP A 240 -7.92 36.41 11.33
CA ASP A 240 -6.46 36.53 11.41
C ASP A 240 -5.91 35.79 12.63
N MET A 241 -6.58 35.89 13.79
CA MET A 241 -6.23 35.17 15.00
C MET A 241 -6.31 33.64 14.82
N ARG A 242 -7.37 33.16 14.18
CA ARG A 242 -7.55 31.72 13.88
C ARG A 242 -6.50 31.21 12.87
N SER A 243 -6.19 32.00 11.84
CA SER A 243 -5.16 31.69 10.88
C SER A 243 -3.79 31.57 11.54
N ALA A 244 -3.45 32.57 12.38
CA ALA A 244 -2.19 32.55 13.16
C ALA A 244 -2.14 31.36 14.13
N LEU A 245 -3.24 30.99 14.76
CA LEU A 245 -3.35 29.80 15.62
C LEU A 245 -3.14 28.50 14.82
N SER A 246 -3.75 28.38 13.65
CA SER A 246 -3.57 27.24 12.76
C SER A 246 -2.11 27.13 12.30
N GLU A 247 -1.55 28.26 11.84
CA GLU A 247 -0.14 28.30 11.42
C GLU A 247 0.81 27.95 12.57
N LEU A 248 0.59 28.45 13.77
CA LEU A 248 1.40 28.12 14.93
C LEU A 248 1.37 26.62 15.20
N LYS A 249 0.20 25.97 15.15
CA LYS A 249 0.06 24.53 15.38
C LYS A 249 0.74 23.67 14.32
N LEU A 250 0.81 24.14 13.07
CA LEU A 250 1.40 23.40 11.95
C LEU A 250 2.91 23.63 11.79
N LYS A 251 3.45 24.75 12.30
CA LYS A 251 4.85 25.16 12.09
C LYS A 251 5.80 24.73 13.23
N VAL A 252 5.64 23.54 13.75
CA VAL A 252 6.66 22.93 14.64
C VAL A 252 7.82 22.38 13.81
N ASN A 253 8.97 22.19 14.45
CA ASN A 253 10.13 21.58 13.81
C ASN A 253 9.78 20.19 13.28
N GLN A 254 9.96 20.00 12.00
CA GLN A 254 9.70 18.75 11.28
C GLN A 254 11.02 18.06 10.91
N PRO A 255 11.01 16.75 10.61
CA PRO A 255 12.15 16.08 10.03
C PRO A 255 12.70 16.83 8.81
N GLN A 256 14.00 16.99 8.76
CA GLN A 256 14.68 17.70 7.66
C GLN A 256 14.93 16.75 6.50
N PRO A 257 14.66 17.16 5.24
CA PRO A 257 14.99 16.34 4.07
C PRO A 257 16.46 15.95 4.05
N GLY A 258 16.74 14.70 3.68
CA GLY A 258 18.09 14.16 3.59
C GLY A 258 18.76 13.82 4.93
N VAL A 259 18.21 14.22 6.06
CA VAL A 259 18.69 13.75 7.38
C VAL A 259 18.17 12.35 7.64
N ILE A 260 19.03 11.54 8.22
CA ILE A 260 18.75 10.14 8.57
C ILE A 260 18.23 10.08 10.00
N TYR A 261 17.13 9.35 10.18
CA TYR A 261 16.48 9.24 11.48
C TYR A 261 16.22 7.78 11.84
N ARG A 262 16.17 7.48 13.14
CA ARG A 262 15.50 6.32 13.69
C ARG A 262 14.12 6.73 14.21
N VAL A 263 13.14 5.82 14.09
CA VAL A 263 11.80 6.00 14.66
C VAL A 263 11.66 5.03 15.82
N VAL A 264 11.76 5.57 17.03
CA VAL A 264 11.85 4.81 18.28
C VAL A 264 10.54 4.97 19.06
N SER A 265 10.02 3.89 19.65
CA SER A 265 8.78 3.94 20.42
C SER A 265 8.91 4.84 21.65
N ALA A 266 7.93 5.71 21.83
CA ALA A 266 7.75 6.49 23.05
C ALA A 266 6.86 5.78 24.10
N TYR A 267 6.51 4.52 23.89
CA TYR A 267 5.66 3.73 24.79
C TYR A 267 6.46 3.21 25.98
N ASP A 268 6.12 3.69 27.17
CA ASP A 268 6.90 3.40 28.38
C ASP A 268 6.97 1.92 28.74
N ASN A 269 5.91 1.16 28.47
CA ASN A 269 5.88 -0.28 28.76
C ASN A 269 6.93 -1.09 27.97
N PHE A 270 7.40 -0.60 26.83
CA PHE A 270 8.48 -1.27 26.11
C PHE A 270 9.82 -1.14 26.84
N LYS A 271 10.08 0.02 27.48
CA LYS A 271 11.30 0.23 28.26
C LYS A 271 11.31 -0.56 29.58
N THR A 272 10.17 -0.61 30.26
CA THR A 272 10.07 -1.24 31.59
C THR A 272 10.11 -2.76 31.55
N SER A 273 9.63 -3.39 30.49
CA SER A 273 9.53 -4.85 30.41
C SER A 273 10.85 -5.55 30.04
N GLN A 274 11.80 -4.85 29.36
CA GLN A 274 13.02 -5.47 28.86
C GLN A 274 14.29 -4.59 28.89
N GLY A 275 14.19 -3.32 29.32
CA GLY A 275 15.33 -2.38 29.32
C GLY A 275 15.86 -1.98 27.92
N ILE A 276 15.24 -2.49 26.85
CA ILE A 276 15.66 -2.25 25.46
C ILE A 276 14.61 -1.36 24.78
N GLU A 277 15.05 -0.32 24.07
CA GLU A 277 14.18 0.50 23.25
C GLU A 277 13.68 -0.30 22.03
N LYS A 278 12.47 0.02 21.56
CA LYS A 278 11.88 -0.56 20.36
C LYS A 278 11.80 0.49 19.26
N GLY A 279 12.04 0.07 18.01
CA GLY A 279 12.01 0.96 16.85
C GLY A 279 11.32 0.33 15.65
N ILE A 280 10.97 1.15 14.67
CA ILE A 280 10.40 0.71 13.39
C ILE A 280 11.53 0.30 12.43
N TYR A 281 11.37 -0.83 11.76
CA TYR A 281 12.31 -1.30 10.76
C TYR A 281 11.62 -1.87 9.51
N ALA A 282 12.34 -1.86 8.40
CA ALA A 282 11.93 -2.50 7.16
C ALA A 282 12.32 -3.98 7.17
N PHE A 283 11.38 -4.86 6.86
CA PHE A 283 11.62 -6.27 6.65
C PHE A 283 11.01 -6.71 5.32
N ARG A 284 11.85 -6.86 4.29
CA ARG A 284 11.37 -7.04 2.91
C ARG A 284 10.44 -5.88 2.52
N ASN A 285 9.24 -6.19 2.06
CA ASN A 285 8.22 -5.19 1.67
C ASN A 285 7.24 -4.85 2.81
N THR A 286 7.60 -5.13 4.06
CA THR A 286 6.75 -4.90 5.22
C THR A 286 7.42 -4.00 6.24
N MET A 287 6.61 -3.30 7.03
CA MET A 287 7.07 -2.53 8.19
C MET A 287 6.82 -3.32 9.46
N LYS A 288 7.84 -3.40 10.29
CA LYS A 288 7.82 -4.08 11.58
C LYS A 288 8.35 -3.19 12.69
N TRP A 289 8.12 -3.58 13.93
CA TRP A 289 8.76 -2.99 15.10
C TRP A 289 9.55 -4.07 15.87
N GLY A 290 10.62 -3.69 16.51
CA GLY A 290 11.51 -4.60 17.23
C GLY A 290 12.58 -3.86 18.01
N ASP A 291 13.51 -4.59 18.57
CA ASP A 291 14.63 -4.03 19.34
C ASP A 291 15.43 -3.04 18.50
N VAL A 292 15.81 -1.91 19.14
CA VAL A 292 16.67 -0.95 18.50
C VAL A 292 18.07 -1.55 18.37
N ASP A 293 18.55 -1.60 17.13
CA ASP A 293 19.88 -2.01 16.75
C ASP A 293 20.50 -0.91 15.88
N CYS A 294 21.41 -0.12 16.45
CA CYS A 294 22.06 0.98 15.75
C CYS A 294 22.99 0.53 14.61
N THR A 295 23.25 -0.76 14.48
CA THR A 295 24.05 -1.34 13.39
C THR A 295 23.18 -1.83 12.21
N ASN A 296 21.87 -1.92 12.42
CA ASN A 296 20.93 -2.40 11.42
C ASN A 296 20.41 -1.27 10.52
N PRO A 297 20.84 -1.16 9.26
CA PRO A 297 20.44 -0.08 8.37
C PRO A 297 18.94 -0.07 8.06
N SER A 298 18.23 -1.19 8.22
CA SER A 298 16.78 -1.25 7.97
C SER A 298 15.95 -0.47 9.01
N GLN A 299 16.55 -0.04 10.12
CA GLN A 299 15.92 0.81 11.15
C GLN A 299 16.04 2.30 10.87
N TYR A 300 16.72 2.70 9.79
CA TYR A 300 16.96 4.09 9.46
C TYR A 300 16.08 4.57 8.33
N TRP A 301 15.63 5.82 8.46
CA TRP A 301 14.64 6.43 7.60
C TRP A 301 15.04 7.83 7.17
N VAL A 302 14.68 8.19 5.95
CA VAL A 302 14.82 9.55 5.41
C VAL A 302 13.42 10.07 5.08
N PHE A 303 13.17 11.33 5.40
CA PHE A 303 11.92 12.02 5.13
C PHE A 303 12.12 13.00 3.97
N GLU A 304 11.45 12.78 2.86
CA GLU A 304 11.47 13.66 1.69
C GLU A 304 10.16 14.47 1.67
N THR A 305 10.24 15.78 1.52
CA THR A 305 9.05 16.66 1.56
C THR A 305 8.02 16.30 0.48
N ALA A 306 6.76 16.23 0.86
CA ALA A 306 5.64 15.89 -0.02
C ALA A 306 4.37 16.65 0.43
N GLY A 307 4.12 17.81 -0.15
CA GLY A 307 2.97 18.66 0.20
C GLY A 307 2.96 19.01 1.70
N ASN A 308 1.95 18.55 2.43
CA ASN A 308 1.79 18.76 3.87
C ASN A 308 2.40 17.63 4.74
N GLY A 309 3.20 16.74 4.15
CA GLY A 309 3.83 15.63 4.85
C GLY A 309 5.12 15.19 4.18
N PHE A 310 5.42 13.89 4.20
CA PHE A 310 6.67 13.33 3.74
C PHE A 310 6.48 12.02 2.99
N TYR A 311 7.32 11.76 2.00
CA TYR A 311 7.62 10.40 1.58
C TYR A 311 8.67 9.85 2.55
N MET A 312 8.33 8.83 3.31
CA MET A 312 9.23 8.19 4.27
C MET A 312 9.93 7.02 3.58
N LYS A 313 11.24 7.16 3.37
CA LYS A 313 12.11 6.24 2.63
C LYS A 313 12.98 5.44 3.60
N ASN A 314 13.05 4.13 3.44
CA ASN A 314 13.99 3.32 4.21
C ASN A 314 15.41 3.47 3.68
N ALA A 315 16.38 3.66 4.56
CA ALA A 315 17.77 3.88 4.19
C ALA A 315 18.46 2.63 3.61
N ALA A 316 18.05 1.44 4.04
CA ALA A 316 18.67 0.19 3.61
C ALA A 316 18.21 -0.26 2.23
N ASN A 317 16.90 -0.37 2.02
CA ASN A 317 16.33 -0.95 0.81
C ASN A 317 15.72 0.09 -0.15
N HIS A 318 15.81 1.38 0.20
CA HIS A 318 15.31 2.54 -0.54
C HIS A 318 13.82 2.49 -0.91
N THR A 319 13.06 1.60 -0.28
CA THR A 319 11.62 1.53 -0.47
C THR A 319 10.91 2.63 0.32
N TYR A 320 9.74 3.03 -0.15
CA TYR A 320 8.90 4.04 0.47
C TYR A 320 7.74 3.41 1.23
N VAL A 321 7.38 4.02 2.33
CA VAL A 321 6.16 3.67 3.07
C VAL A 321 4.95 3.91 2.18
N SER A 322 4.13 2.88 1.97
CA SER A 322 2.85 2.98 1.27
C SER A 322 1.65 2.83 2.19
N SER A 323 1.82 2.15 3.32
CA SER A 323 0.88 2.07 4.43
C SER A 323 1.63 1.79 5.74
N ALA A 324 0.94 1.72 6.87
CA ALA A 324 1.56 1.32 8.14
C ALA A 324 2.17 -0.09 8.11
N THR A 325 1.82 -0.91 7.15
CA THR A 325 2.26 -2.31 7.07
C THR A 325 3.12 -2.63 5.86
N THR A 326 3.16 -1.76 4.84
CA THR A 326 3.75 -2.08 3.53
C THR A 326 4.73 -1.04 3.02
N LEU A 327 5.74 -1.51 2.30
CA LEU A 327 6.75 -0.73 1.60
C LEU A 327 6.67 -1.00 0.10
N GLN A 328 6.97 0.03 -0.73
CA GLN A 328 6.96 -0.04 -2.19
C GLN A 328 8.10 0.77 -2.80
N ASN A 329 8.44 0.50 -4.05
CA ASN A 329 9.47 1.27 -4.77
C ASN A 329 8.97 2.65 -5.22
N ALA A 330 7.65 2.85 -5.31
CA ALA A 330 7.06 4.10 -5.79
C ALA A 330 6.66 5.04 -4.64
N LYS A 331 6.75 6.35 -4.88
CA LYS A 331 6.29 7.43 -3.98
C LYS A 331 4.78 7.65 -4.14
N ASN A 332 3.95 6.79 -3.57
CA ASN A 332 2.51 6.83 -3.75
C ASN A 332 1.70 7.18 -2.48
N SER A 333 2.34 7.29 -1.34
CA SER A 333 1.66 7.63 -0.08
C SER A 333 2.45 8.65 0.72
N VAL A 334 1.76 9.68 1.16
CA VAL A 334 2.31 10.72 2.01
C VAL A 334 2.13 10.33 3.48
N VAL A 335 3.19 10.35 4.25
CA VAL A 335 3.18 10.20 5.70
C VAL A 335 3.04 11.59 6.32
N THR A 336 1.97 11.82 7.06
CA THR A 336 1.80 13.02 7.88
C THR A 336 2.25 12.77 9.31
N ILE A 337 2.73 13.79 9.98
CA ILE A 337 3.22 13.72 11.37
C ILE A 337 2.45 14.73 12.21
N ALA A 338 1.66 14.24 13.16
CA ALA A 338 1.10 15.06 14.23
C ALA A 338 2.03 14.98 15.45
N TRP A 339 2.04 16.04 16.26
CA TRP A 339 2.90 16.15 17.44
C TRP A 339 2.07 16.35 18.73
N PRO A 340 1.32 15.34 19.17
CA PRO A 340 0.65 15.41 20.45
C PRO A 340 1.65 15.44 21.62
N LEU A 341 1.18 15.90 22.77
CA LEU A 341 1.99 15.96 23.97
C LEU A 341 1.78 14.74 24.87
N LYS A 342 2.84 14.00 25.14
CA LYS A 342 2.89 12.96 26.16
C LYS A 342 3.63 13.49 27.39
N ASN A 343 2.94 13.64 28.50
CA ASN A 343 3.51 14.19 29.73
C ASN A 343 4.20 15.56 29.51
N GLY A 344 3.62 16.42 28.67
CA GLY A 344 4.15 17.72 28.32
C GLY A 344 5.29 17.73 27.28
N VAL A 345 5.66 16.57 26.72
CA VAL A 345 6.71 16.44 25.71
C VAL A 345 6.10 16.02 24.36
N PRO A 346 6.47 16.69 23.25
CA PRO A 346 6.01 16.29 21.91
C PRO A 346 6.46 14.88 21.56
N VAL A 347 5.54 14.07 21.04
CA VAL A 347 5.81 12.75 20.45
C VAL A 347 5.24 12.71 19.04
N ALA A 348 5.88 11.97 18.13
CA ALA A 348 5.43 11.86 16.76
C ALA A 348 4.30 10.82 16.65
N ASN A 349 3.26 11.18 15.91
CA ASN A 349 2.17 10.31 15.53
C ASN A 349 2.15 10.24 13.99
N LEU A 350 2.72 9.18 13.44
CA LEU A 350 2.90 9.00 11.99
C LEU A 350 1.65 8.37 11.37
N ARG A 351 1.20 8.88 10.24
CA ARG A 351 -0.04 8.43 9.57
C ARG A 351 0.11 8.43 8.06
N THR A 352 -0.32 7.36 7.40
CA THR A 352 -0.62 7.35 5.94
C THR A 352 -2.12 7.49 5.66
N ASN A 353 -2.93 7.28 6.70
CA ASN A 353 -4.37 7.51 6.69
C ASN A 353 -4.69 8.47 7.84
N LYS A 354 -5.55 9.46 7.59
CA LYS A 354 -5.92 10.52 8.53
C LYS A 354 -6.28 10.01 9.93
N ASP A 355 -6.98 8.90 10.02
CA ASP A 355 -7.59 8.42 11.27
C ASP A 355 -6.84 7.26 11.92
N LYS A 356 -5.76 6.74 11.31
CA LYS A 356 -5.09 5.52 11.77
C LYS A 356 -3.58 5.67 11.83
N PRO A 357 -3.03 6.01 13.02
CA PRO A 357 -1.60 6.11 13.22
C PRO A 357 -0.88 4.77 13.10
N PHE A 358 0.42 4.83 12.86
CA PHE A 358 1.32 3.68 12.97
C PHE A 358 1.35 3.21 14.41
N HIS A 359 1.02 1.95 14.61
CA HIS A 359 0.85 1.32 15.91
C HIS A 359 1.65 0.03 16.00
N ALA A 360 2.36 -0.18 17.10
CA ALA A 360 3.04 -1.44 17.35
C ALA A 360 2.01 -2.52 17.73
N GLY A 361 1.63 -3.35 16.76
CA GLY A 361 0.67 -4.42 16.96
C GLY A 361 1.16 -5.46 17.96
N GLY A 362 0.24 -6.04 18.74
CA GLY A 362 0.55 -7.10 19.68
C GLY A 362 1.26 -6.70 20.96
N HIS A 363 1.52 -5.41 21.18
CA HIS A 363 2.19 -4.92 22.39
C HIS A 363 1.47 -5.31 23.70
N ALA A 364 0.15 -5.42 23.67
CA ALA A 364 -0.66 -5.83 24.83
C ALA A 364 -0.56 -7.32 25.16
N GLN A 365 -0.02 -8.13 24.26
CA GLN A 365 0.10 -9.59 24.42
C GLN A 365 1.45 -10.02 25.00
N GLY A 366 2.28 -9.06 25.40
CA GLY A 366 3.59 -9.31 25.98
C GLY A 366 4.73 -9.33 24.95
N ALA A 367 5.94 -9.11 25.45
CA ALA A 367 7.14 -9.07 24.65
C ALA A 367 7.32 -10.34 23.81
N GLY A 368 7.62 -10.19 22.53
CA GLY A 368 8.05 -11.25 21.64
C GLY A 368 6.97 -12.02 20.88
N LYS A 369 5.68 -11.69 20.99
CA LYS A 369 4.64 -12.44 20.27
C LYS A 369 4.31 -11.92 18.87
N THR A 370 4.48 -10.64 18.62
CA THR A 370 4.29 -10.07 17.26
C THR A 370 5.13 -8.83 17.11
N ASP A 371 5.76 -8.73 15.97
CA ASP A 371 6.60 -7.62 15.54
C ASP A 371 5.96 -6.79 14.40
N ASN A 372 4.65 -6.98 14.14
CA ASN A 372 3.96 -6.29 13.07
C ASN A 372 3.64 -4.85 13.47
N LEU A 373 3.98 -3.92 12.58
CA LEU A 373 3.42 -2.59 12.60
C LEU A 373 2.04 -2.63 11.94
N MET A 374 1.08 -1.84 12.44
CA MET A 374 -0.28 -1.80 11.90
C MET A 374 -0.82 -0.37 11.89
N ALA A 375 -1.85 -0.13 11.09
CA ALA A 375 -2.66 1.07 11.19
C ALA A 375 -3.80 0.81 12.17
N TYR A 376 -3.83 1.52 13.28
CA TYR A 376 -4.85 1.31 14.29
C TYR A 376 -5.57 2.61 14.64
N GLY A 377 -6.88 2.52 14.82
CA GLY A 377 -7.71 3.67 15.21
C GLY A 377 -7.24 4.25 16.54
N ASP A 378 -7.43 5.54 16.69
CA ASP A 378 -7.00 6.25 17.88
C ASP A 378 -7.84 5.83 19.09
N PHE A 379 -7.21 5.29 20.13
CA PHE A 379 -7.87 4.89 21.37
C PHE A 379 -8.10 6.05 22.33
N GLY A 380 -8.50 7.20 21.82
CA GLY A 380 -8.87 8.34 22.67
C GLY A 380 -7.70 9.06 23.33
N SER A 381 -6.46 8.66 23.06
CA SER A 381 -5.28 9.47 23.39
C SER A 381 -4.20 9.30 22.34
N GLU A 382 -3.99 10.29 21.52
CA GLU A 382 -2.90 10.38 20.54
C GLU A 382 -1.52 10.16 21.17
N THR A 383 -1.44 10.29 22.48
CA THR A 383 -0.26 10.10 23.31
C THR A 383 -0.20 8.70 23.92
N GLY A 384 -1.27 7.91 23.76
CA GLY A 384 -1.41 6.63 24.42
C GLY A 384 -0.67 5.50 23.71
N GLY A 385 0.15 4.83 24.46
CA GLY A 385 0.61 3.52 24.11
C GLY A 385 1.48 3.45 22.86
N ALA A 386 1.25 2.40 22.11
CA ALA A 386 2.12 1.96 21.04
C ALA A 386 1.98 2.73 19.70
N SER A 387 1.25 3.86 19.70
CA SER A 387 1.16 4.77 18.54
C SER A 387 2.05 6.02 18.67
N ALA A 388 2.71 6.20 19.81
CA ALA A 388 3.60 7.31 20.08
C ALA A 388 5.05 6.95 19.76
N TRP A 389 5.72 7.82 18.97
CA TRP A 389 7.07 7.60 18.47
C TRP A 389 7.96 8.81 18.72
N ASN A 390 9.26 8.58 18.90
CA ASN A 390 10.31 9.58 18.86
C ASN A 390 11.05 9.46 17.52
N ILE A 391 11.19 10.54 16.79
CA ILE A 391 12.00 10.61 15.58
C ILE A 391 13.36 11.15 16.01
N VAL A 392 14.38 10.29 16.01
CA VAL A 392 15.71 10.57 16.56
C VAL A 392 16.71 10.70 15.42
N PRO A 393 17.40 11.86 15.25
CA PRO A 393 18.45 11.97 14.24
C PRO A 393 19.56 10.96 14.52
N ALA A 394 20.05 10.31 13.47
CA ALA A 394 21.22 9.44 13.55
C ALA A 394 22.47 10.30 13.82
N THR A 395 23.37 9.80 14.67
CA THR A 395 24.68 10.39 14.89
C THR A 395 25.65 10.08 13.75
N VAL A 396 26.73 10.84 13.63
CA VAL A 396 27.78 10.56 12.63
C VAL A 396 28.36 9.16 12.84
N GLU A 397 28.54 8.70 14.08
CA GLU A 397 29.07 7.36 14.37
C GLU A 397 28.07 6.24 13.98
N GLU A 398 26.79 6.45 14.19
CA GLU A 398 25.75 5.52 13.69
C GLU A 398 25.80 5.43 12.17
N ILE A 399 25.92 6.56 11.46
CA ILE A 399 25.99 6.60 10.00
C ILE A 399 27.24 5.89 9.48
N LYS A 400 28.39 6.07 10.13
CA LYS A 400 29.61 5.32 9.80
C LYS A 400 29.45 3.82 10.06
N THR A 401 28.74 3.43 11.10
CA THR A 401 28.46 2.02 11.43
C THR A 401 27.53 1.40 10.40
N ILE A 402 26.59 2.17 9.84
CA ILE A 402 25.77 1.78 8.69
C ILE A 402 26.59 1.92 7.40
N ASN A 403 27.73 1.26 7.38
CA ASN A 403 28.67 1.42 6.27
C ASN A 403 28.23 0.67 5.00
N ALA A 404 29.00 0.88 3.96
CA ALA A 404 28.80 0.33 2.62
C ALA A 404 28.36 -1.12 2.57
N ASN A 405 29.03 -1.97 3.33
CA ASN A 405 28.80 -3.42 3.27
C ASN A 405 27.47 -3.81 3.93
N THR A 406 27.07 -3.08 4.97
CA THR A 406 25.82 -3.35 5.67
C THR A 406 24.61 -2.96 4.82
N ILE A 407 24.64 -1.79 4.18
CA ILE A 407 23.55 -1.35 3.29
C ILE A 407 23.47 -2.26 2.06
N SER A 408 24.60 -2.53 1.40
CA SER A 408 24.63 -3.37 0.19
C SER A 408 24.18 -4.81 0.44
N SER A 409 24.38 -5.36 1.64
CA SER A 409 23.96 -6.72 1.97
C SER A 409 22.43 -6.92 1.90
N VAL A 410 21.65 -5.86 2.01
CA VAL A 410 20.19 -5.91 1.89
C VAL A 410 19.73 -6.24 0.46
N TYR A 411 20.57 -5.96 -0.53
CA TYR A 411 20.25 -6.19 -1.94
C TYR A 411 20.71 -7.55 -2.47
N THR A 412 21.04 -8.47 -1.57
CA THR A 412 21.28 -9.87 -1.93
C THR A 412 20.01 -10.70 -1.72
N PRO A 413 19.72 -11.69 -2.56
CA PRO A 413 20.48 -12.16 -3.73
C PRO A 413 20.28 -11.28 -4.97
N THR A 414 21.27 -11.25 -5.85
CA THR A 414 21.19 -10.60 -7.17
C THR A 414 20.79 -11.60 -8.26
N PHE A 415 20.32 -11.08 -9.41
CA PHE A 415 19.95 -11.92 -10.55
C PHE A 415 21.12 -12.80 -11.01
N GLU A 416 22.33 -12.24 -11.18
CA GLU A 416 23.49 -13.00 -11.65
C GLU A 416 23.88 -14.14 -10.71
N ALA A 417 23.73 -13.94 -9.41
CA ALA A 417 24.06 -14.97 -8.41
C ALA A 417 23.02 -16.09 -8.35
N THR A 418 21.73 -15.77 -8.54
CA THR A 418 20.62 -16.71 -8.34
C THR A 418 19.94 -17.15 -9.62
N LYS A 419 20.10 -16.41 -10.71
CA LYS A 419 19.31 -16.50 -11.95
C LYS A 419 17.78 -16.39 -11.72
N GLN A 420 17.39 -15.78 -10.61
CA GLN A 420 15.98 -15.62 -10.22
C GLN A 420 15.45 -14.29 -10.72
N MET A 421 14.38 -14.35 -11.52
CA MET A 421 13.67 -13.17 -12.00
C MET A 421 13.01 -12.42 -10.84
N GLY A 422 12.90 -11.10 -10.97
CA GLY A 422 12.35 -10.25 -9.91
C GLY A 422 13.31 -9.97 -8.76
N THR A 423 14.59 -10.35 -8.87
CA THR A 423 15.67 -9.99 -7.95
C THR A 423 16.47 -8.79 -8.50
N TYR A 424 17.39 -8.25 -7.72
CA TYR A 424 18.12 -7.04 -8.12
C TYR A 424 19.10 -7.26 -9.26
N VAL A 425 19.29 -6.23 -10.08
CA VAL A 425 20.35 -6.22 -11.12
C VAL A 425 21.73 -6.17 -10.46
N ASP A 426 22.56 -7.16 -10.72
CA ASP A 426 23.89 -7.29 -10.10
C ASP A 426 24.80 -6.07 -10.31
N ALA A 427 24.79 -5.49 -11.51
CA ALA A 427 25.59 -4.31 -11.82
C ALA A 427 25.16 -3.09 -10.97
N ASP A 428 23.85 -2.92 -10.73
CA ASP A 428 23.32 -1.83 -9.91
C ASP A 428 23.68 -2.02 -8.45
N VAL A 429 23.63 -3.26 -7.94
CA VAL A 429 24.06 -3.59 -6.57
C VAL A 429 25.56 -3.36 -6.37
N LYS A 430 26.39 -3.71 -7.35
CA LYS A 430 27.83 -3.41 -7.33
C LYS A 430 28.08 -1.91 -7.31
N LYS A 431 27.37 -1.13 -8.16
CA LYS A 431 27.45 0.33 -8.17
C LYS A 431 27.06 0.93 -6.82
N LEU A 432 25.92 0.50 -6.26
CA LEU A 432 25.48 0.93 -4.92
C LEU A 432 26.54 0.61 -3.86
N THR A 433 27.15 -0.56 -3.92
CA THR A 433 28.22 -0.96 -2.98
C THR A 433 29.41 0.01 -3.04
N GLU A 434 29.82 0.43 -4.23
CA GLU A 434 30.91 1.40 -4.38
C GLU A 434 30.50 2.80 -3.89
N GLU A 435 29.26 3.21 -4.13
CA GLU A 435 28.74 4.47 -3.60
C GLU A 435 28.71 4.45 -2.05
N CYS A 436 28.26 3.34 -1.46
CA CYS A 436 28.24 3.17 -0.01
C CYS A 436 29.64 3.20 0.64
N LYS A 437 30.69 2.73 -0.01
CA LYS A 437 32.07 2.80 0.53
C LYS A 437 32.49 4.22 0.90
N LYS A 438 31.89 5.25 0.29
CA LYS A 438 32.16 6.65 0.62
C LYS A 438 31.71 7.03 2.03
N PHE A 439 30.77 6.31 2.63
CA PHE A 439 30.27 6.55 3.98
C PHE A 439 31.34 6.40 5.06
N VAL A 440 32.39 5.62 4.82
CA VAL A 440 33.52 5.49 5.74
C VAL A 440 34.24 6.81 6.02
N ASN A 441 34.21 7.73 5.06
CA ASN A 441 34.90 9.02 5.13
C ASN A 441 34.00 10.16 5.64
N ILE A 442 32.75 9.88 5.99
CA ILE A 442 31.81 10.90 6.50
C ILE A 442 32.29 11.41 7.86
N SER A 443 32.36 12.73 8.01
CA SER A 443 32.74 13.38 9.25
C SER A 443 31.64 14.28 9.82
N THR A 444 30.66 14.67 8.98
CA THR A 444 29.56 15.56 9.35
C THR A 444 28.21 15.02 8.93
N LEU A 445 27.14 15.50 9.57
CA LEU A 445 25.76 15.14 9.16
C LEU A 445 25.42 15.67 7.76
N GLU A 446 25.99 16.79 7.33
CA GLU A 446 25.76 17.33 5.99
C GLU A 446 26.42 16.46 4.90
N GLU A 447 27.65 15.97 5.13
CA GLU A 447 28.26 14.98 4.25
C GLU A 447 27.46 13.68 4.19
N ALA A 448 26.90 13.24 5.32
CA ALA A 448 26.02 12.09 5.39
C ALA A 448 24.78 12.29 4.53
N LYS A 449 24.13 13.45 4.65
CA LYS A 449 22.96 13.82 3.85
C LYS A 449 23.25 13.74 2.36
N ILE A 450 24.31 14.40 1.90
CA ILE A 450 24.74 14.39 0.49
C ILE A 450 25.04 12.96 0.01
N ALA A 451 25.72 12.17 0.83
CA ALA A 451 26.05 10.78 0.47
C ALA A 451 24.78 9.94 0.30
N PHE A 452 23.78 10.10 1.19
CA PHE A 452 22.49 9.38 1.08
C PHE A 452 21.65 9.85 -0.11
N GLU A 453 21.61 11.14 -0.40
CA GLU A 453 20.89 11.70 -1.55
C GLU A 453 21.42 11.15 -2.89
N ASN A 454 22.71 10.85 -2.94
CA ASN A 454 23.38 10.31 -4.13
C ASN A 454 23.24 8.79 -4.29
N LEU A 455 22.71 8.06 -3.29
CA LEU A 455 22.51 6.62 -3.43
C LEU A 455 21.43 6.31 -4.47
N THR A 456 21.76 5.40 -5.38
CA THR A 456 20.84 4.91 -6.39
C THR A 456 20.21 3.59 -5.96
N THR A 457 18.88 3.49 -6.07
CA THR A 457 18.18 2.22 -5.79
C THR A 457 18.46 1.23 -6.92
N PRO A 458 18.96 0.01 -6.61
CA PRO A 458 19.12 -1.01 -7.62
C PRO A 458 17.81 -1.38 -8.29
N SER A 459 17.86 -1.56 -9.60
CA SER A 459 16.72 -2.01 -10.39
C SER A 459 16.41 -3.47 -10.13
N VAL A 460 15.17 -3.87 -10.34
CA VAL A 460 14.76 -5.28 -10.31
C VAL A 460 14.86 -5.85 -11.71
N TYR A 461 15.52 -7.00 -11.86
CA TYR A 461 15.64 -7.68 -13.14
C TYR A 461 14.36 -8.47 -13.44
N LEU A 462 13.61 -8.02 -14.43
CA LEU A 462 12.41 -8.68 -14.93
C LEU A 462 12.39 -8.62 -16.45
N ASN A 463 13.39 -9.22 -17.09
CA ASN A 463 13.54 -9.24 -18.54
C ASN A 463 13.65 -10.68 -19.04
N PHE A 464 12.61 -11.17 -19.71
CA PHE A 464 12.54 -12.51 -20.27
C PHE A 464 13.06 -12.52 -21.71
N ASP A 465 13.91 -13.50 -22.02
CA ASP A 465 14.41 -13.78 -23.36
C ASP A 465 13.69 -15.00 -23.91
N ALA A 466 13.04 -14.89 -25.06
CA ALA A 466 12.30 -15.97 -25.69
C ALA A 466 13.17 -17.17 -26.09
N ASN A 467 14.50 -16.99 -26.20
CA ASN A 467 15.47 -18.06 -26.51
C ASN A 467 15.97 -18.79 -25.27
N LYS A 468 15.57 -18.35 -24.07
CA LYS A 468 15.94 -18.96 -22.81
C LYS A 468 14.81 -19.78 -22.21
N TYR A 469 15.17 -20.61 -21.26
CA TYR A 469 14.21 -21.46 -20.55
C TYR A 469 14.14 -21.06 -19.08
N TYR A 470 12.94 -21.16 -18.53
CA TYR A 470 12.63 -20.75 -17.18
C TYR A 470 11.93 -21.88 -16.42
N ARG A 471 12.18 -21.93 -15.11
CA ARG A 471 11.47 -22.80 -14.19
C ARG A 471 10.68 -21.98 -13.20
N PHE A 472 9.39 -22.26 -13.09
CA PHE A 472 8.47 -21.61 -12.15
C PHE A 472 8.35 -22.52 -10.93
N VAL A 473 8.85 -22.07 -9.77
CA VAL A 473 8.77 -22.79 -8.50
C VAL A 473 7.78 -22.10 -7.59
N ASN A 474 6.73 -22.81 -7.21
CA ASN A 474 5.68 -22.27 -6.36
C ASN A 474 6.17 -22.08 -4.92
N VAL A 475 5.92 -20.87 -4.35
CA VAL A 475 6.38 -20.49 -3.01
C VAL A 475 5.60 -21.24 -1.91
N GLY A 476 4.29 -21.43 -2.10
CA GLY A 476 3.42 -22.05 -1.08
C GLY A 476 3.63 -23.54 -0.91
N VAL A 477 3.80 -24.28 -2.04
CA VAL A 477 3.91 -25.76 -2.02
C VAL A 477 5.32 -26.27 -2.36
N SER A 478 6.26 -25.38 -2.70
CA SER A 478 7.65 -25.71 -3.08
C SER A 478 7.78 -26.70 -4.25
N LYS A 479 6.80 -26.69 -5.16
CA LYS A 479 6.75 -27.51 -6.38
C LYS A 479 6.99 -26.68 -7.62
N ALA A 480 7.54 -27.29 -8.66
CA ALA A 480 7.74 -26.63 -9.95
C ALA A 480 6.56 -26.87 -10.89
N LEU A 481 6.26 -25.86 -11.71
CA LEU A 481 5.26 -25.93 -12.75
C LEU A 481 5.74 -26.86 -13.88
N GLY A 482 4.98 -27.87 -14.16
CA GLY A 482 5.14 -28.80 -15.27
C GLY A 482 3.76 -29.14 -15.85
N THR A 483 3.63 -30.34 -16.38
CA THR A 483 2.41 -30.80 -17.02
C THR A 483 1.96 -32.17 -16.50
N ASN A 484 0.65 -32.41 -16.55
CA ASN A 484 0.06 -33.73 -16.42
C ASN A 484 -1.00 -33.86 -17.52
N GLU A 485 -0.76 -34.70 -18.52
CA GLU A 485 -1.49 -34.69 -19.80
C GLU A 485 -1.43 -33.29 -20.43
N ASP A 486 -2.53 -32.73 -20.89
CA ASP A 486 -2.62 -31.36 -21.42
C ASP A 486 -3.07 -30.34 -20.38
N LYS A 487 -2.69 -30.52 -19.12
CA LYS A 487 -3.02 -29.63 -18.01
C LYS A 487 -1.76 -29.15 -17.29
N ALA A 488 -1.76 -27.89 -16.87
CA ALA A 488 -0.73 -27.33 -16.02
C ALA A 488 -0.78 -27.97 -14.62
N TYR A 489 0.36 -28.52 -14.18
CA TYR A 489 0.45 -29.33 -12.98
C TYR A 489 1.76 -29.06 -12.22
N ALA A 490 1.70 -28.85 -10.93
CA ALA A 490 2.88 -28.66 -10.11
C ALA A 490 3.41 -29.99 -9.56
N THR A 491 4.68 -30.26 -9.82
CA THR A 491 5.35 -31.50 -9.41
C THR A 491 6.68 -31.20 -8.71
N THR A 492 7.37 -32.25 -8.22
CA THR A 492 8.66 -32.11 -7.55
C THR A 492 9.67 -31.35 -8.40
N ASN A 493 10.26 -30.30 -7.83
CA ASN A 493 11.30 -29.53 -8.51
C ASN A 493 12.57 -30.38 -8.68
N ASN A 494 12.97 -30.64 -9.92
CA ASN A 494 14.08 -31.51 -10.27
C ASN A 494 14.78 -31.01 -11.55
N ASN A 495 16.13 -30.93 -11.52
CA ASN A 495 16.95 -30.49 -12.65
C ASN A 495 16.98 -31.51 -13.82
N SER A 496 16.60 -32.73 -13.58
CA SER A 496 16.56 -33.80 -14.60
C SER A 496 15.19 -33.87 -15.32
N ASN A 497 14.20 -33.08 -14.91
CA ASN A 497 12.88 -33.11 -15.52
C ASN A 497 12.69 -31.93 -16.49
N VAL A 498 12.74 -32.20 -17.78
CA VAL A 498 12.57 -31.22 -18.86
C VAL A 498 11.13 -30.72 -19.00
N ASP A 499 10.14 -31.41 -18.43
CA ASP A 499 8.76 -30.95 -18.37
C ASP A 499 8.55 -29.76 -17.43
N LEU A 500 9.59 -29.39 -16.68
CA LEU A 500 9.56 -28.22 -15.83
C LEU A 500 10.08 -26.95 -16.52
N LEU A 501 10.41 -27.04 -17.80
CA LEU A 501 11.02 -25.93 -18.55
C LEU A 501 9.99 -25.23 -19.41
N TRP A 502 9.99 -23.91 -19.33
CA TRP A 502 9.08 -23.02 -20.04
C TRP A 502 9.84 -21.90 -20.74
N GLN A 503 9.38 -21.49 -21.90
CA GLN A 503 9.80 -20.24 -22.53
C GLN A 503 8.81 -19.15 -22.18
N VAL A 504 9.31 -17.93 -21.96
CA VAL A 504 8.51 -16.73 -21.68
C VAL A 504 8.72 -15.76 -22.82
N ILE A 505 7.74 -15.67 -23.71
CA ILE A 505 7.81 -14.97 -24.99
C ILE A 505 7.05 -13.67 -24.88
N ALA A 506 7.71 -12.53 -25.13
CA ALA A 506 7.08 -11.23 -25.08
C ALA A 506 5.92 -11.12 -26.08
N SER A 507 4.81 -10.51 -25.65
CA SER A 507 3.62 -10.24 -26.44
C SER A 507 3.24 -8.77 -26.36
N THR A 508 2.13 -8.39 -26.97
CA THR A 508 1.66 -7.00 -26.99
C THR A 508 1.26 -6.48 -25.61
N GLY A 509 1.47 -5.19 -25.35
CA GLY A 509 1.03 -4.52 -24.14
C GLY A 509 1.79 -4.92 -22.87
N GLY A 510 3.06 -5.33 -22.97
CA GLY A 510 3.88 -5.73 -21.82
C GLY A 510 3.48 -7.07 -21.22
N LYS A 511 2.79 -7.90 -21.98
CA LYS A 511 2.37 -9.25 -21.60
C LYS A 511 3.31 -10.31 -22.20
N TYR A 512 3.12 -11.55 -21.79
CA TYR A 512 3.94 -12.68 -22.19
C TYR A 512 3.10 -13.91 -22.49
N ASN A 513 3.54 -14.71 -23.47
CA ASN A 513 3.07 -16.05 -23.69
C ASN A 513 3.99 -17.04 -22.98
N ILE A 514 3.45 -17.96 -22.21
CA ILE A 514 4.21 -18.96 -21.46
C ILE A 514 4.09 -20.29 -22.22
N LYS A 515 5.18 -20.72 -22.85
CA LYS A 515 5.22 -21.88 -23.73
C LYS A 515 5.97 -23.03 -23.07
N HIS A 516 5.37 -24.20 -22.97
CA HIS A 516 5.99 -25.39 -22.44
C HIS A 516 7.05 -25.94 -23.42
N ALA A 517 8.29 -26.09 -22.94
CA ALA A 517 9.42 -26.45 -23.81
C ALA A 517 9.24 -27.82 -24.50
N ASN A 518 8.75 -28.81 -23.76
CA ASN A 518 8.69 -30.19 -24.24
C ASN A 518 7.53 -30.43 -25.22
N SER A 519 6.34 -29.91 -24.93
CA SER A 519 5.16 -30.10 -25.81
C SER A 519 4.99 -29.02 -26.86
N GLY A 520 5.65 -27.87 -26.72
CA GLY A 520 5.44 -26.70 -27.58
C GLY A 520 4.13 -25.97 -27.38
N LYS A 521 3.26 -26.42 -26.47
CA LYS A 521 1.96 -25.84 -26.17
C LYS A 521 2.06 -24.65 -25.21
N TYR A 522 1.07 -23.75 -25.28
CA TYR A 522 1.01 -22.57 -24.45
C TYR A 522 0.10 -22.79 -23.23
N LEU A 523 0.52 -22.26 -22.09
CA LEU A 523 -0.32 -22.15 -20.90
C LEU A 523 -1.55 -21.30 -21.23
N GLN A 524 -2.74 -21.87 -21.12
CA GLN A 524 -4.01 -21.22 -21.48
C GLN A 524 -4.56 -20.38 -20.34
N SER A 525 -5.64 -19.65 -20.58
CA SER A 525 -6.30 -18.80 -19.59
C SER A 525 -6.62 -19.56 -18.30
N VAL A 526 -6.30 -18.92 -17.20
CA VAL A 526 -6.55 -19.45 -15.85
C VAL A 526 -8.06 -19.63 -15.63
N GLN A 527 -8.46 -20.83 -15.27
CA GLN A 527 -9.84 -21.15 -14.95
C GLN A 527 -10.09 -20.92 -13.45
N ASN A 528 -11.20 -20.27 -13.12
CA ASN A 528 -11.59 -20.00 -11.73
C ASN A 528 -12.47 -21.14 -11.19
N GLY A 529 -12.33 -21.43 -9.91
CA GLY A 529 -13.13 -22.43 -9.19
C GLY A 529 -12.31 -23.60 -8.67
N GLU A 530 -12.81 -24.23 -7.62
CA GLU A 530 -12.12 -25.33 -6.91
C GLU A 530 -11.80 -26.53 -7.77
N ASN A 531 -12.64 -26.83 -8.80
CA ASN A 531 -12.45 -27.95 -9.70
C ASN A 531 -11.83 -27.57 -11.05
N ALA A 532 -11.39 -26.32 -11.19
CA ALA A 532 -10.80 -25.84 -12.41
C ALA A 532 -9.36 -26.35 -12.60
N LYS A 533 -9.01 -26.70 -13.85
CA LYS A 533 -7.67 -27.13 -14.25
C LYS A 533 -7.25 -26.34 -15.48
N THR A 534 -6.26 -25.48 -15.33
CA THR A 534 -5.72 -24.69 -16.45
C THR A 534 -5.12 -25.61 -17.50
N ALA A 535 -5.57 -25.48 -18.75
CA ALA A 535 -5.13 -26.31 -19.86
C ALA A 535 -3.83 -25.80 -20.51
N LEU A 536 -3.18 -26.67 -21.29
CA LEU A 536 -2.24 -26.29 -22.33
C LEU A 536 -2.95 -26.39 -23.70
N GLY A 537 -2.60 -25.50 -24.64
CA GLY A 537 -3.19 -25.46 -25.98
C GLY A 537 -2.23 -24.92 -27.03
N GLU A 538 -2.61 -25.06 -28.29
CA GLU A 538 -1.77 -24.62 -29.45
C GLU A 538 -1.79 -23.10 -29.62
N SER A 539 -2.81 -22.40 -29.11
CA SER A 539 -2.96 -20.95 -29.25
C SER A 539 -2.25 -20.21 -28.16
N GLU A 540 -1.66 -19.06 -28.50
CA GLU A 540 -1.06 -18.13 -27.56
C GLU A 540 -2.07 -17.58 -26.55
N SER A 541 -1.61 -17.33 -25.32
CA SER A 541 -2.43 -16.81 -24.23
C SER A 541 -1.62 -15.82 -23.40
N ASN A 542 -2.09 -14.59 -23.35
CA ASN A 542 -1.34 -13.46 -22.82
C ASN A 542 -1.39 -13.36 -21.29
N TYR A 543 -0.25 -13.48 -20.65
CA TYR A 543 -0.07 -13.34 -19.21
C TYR A 543 0.59 -12.00 -18.85
N GLU A 544 0.13 -11.36 -17.80
CA GLU A 544 0.83 -10.28 -17.12
C GLU A 544 1.60 -10.89 -15.94
N LEU A 545 2.92 -10.67 -15.91
CA LEU A 545 3.81 -11.15 -14.87
C LEU A 545 4.12 -9.99 -13.92
N ARG A 546 3.51 -10.00 -12.72
CA ARG A 546 3.66 -8.94 -11.72
C ARG A 546 4.66 -9.35 -10.66
N ASN A 547 5.77 -8.62 -10.56
CA ASN A 547 6.68 -8.75 -9.42
C ASN A 547 6.03 -8.08 -8.19
N THR A 548 5.58 -8.88 -7.24
CA THR A 548 4.86 -8.42 -6.04
C THR A 548 5.76 -8.29 -4.81
N GLU A 549 6.84 -9.04 -4.76
CA GLU A 549 7.87 -9.02 -3.72
C GLU A 549 9.21 -9.35 -4.39
N LEU A 550 10.34 -9.10 -3.72
CA LEU A 550 11.64 -9.45 -4.27
C LEU A 550 11.71 -10.93 -4.64
N GLY A 551 11.95 -11.22 -5.93
CA GLY A 551 12.02 -12.57 -6.48
C GLY A 551 10.67 -13.30 -6.57
N VAL A 552 9.55 -12.65 -6.30
CA VAL A 552 8.21 -13.27 -6.33
C VAL A 552 7.36 -12.67 -7.44
N ILE A 553 6.85 -13.53 -8.30
CA ILE A 553 6.03 -13.16 -9.45
C ILE A 553 4.65 -13.82 -9.31
N LYS A 554 3.60 -13.06 -9.61
CA LYS A 554 2.23 -13.56 -9.80
C LYS A 554 1.86 -13.53 -11.28
N LEU A 555 1.13 -14.54 -11.74
CA LEU A 555 0.75 -14.76 -13.14
C LEU A 555 -0.72 -14.43 -13.33
N TYR A 556 -1.05 -13.37 -14.07
CA TYR A 556 -2.44 -12.96 -14.38
C TYR A 556 -2.76 -13.14 -15.86
N ASN A 557 -3.92 -13.71 -16.17
CA ASN A 557 -4.40 -13.87 -17.55
C ASN A 557 -5.87 -13.44 -17.66
N GLY A 558 -6.13 -12.14 -17.65
CA GLY A 558 -7.49 -11.60 -17.81
C GLY A 558 -8.47 -11.92 -16.66
N SER A 559 -8.09 -12.78 -15.73
CA SER A 559 -8.84 -13.11 -14.52
C SER A 559 -8.60 -12.09 -13.42
N ALA A 560 -9.57 -11.91 -12.52
CA ALA A 560 -9.39 -11.15 -11.28
C ALA A 560 -8.36 -11.81 -10.34
N TYR A 561 -8.11 -13.10 -10.50
CA TYR A 561 -7.22 -13.89 -9.67
C TYR A 561 -5.98 -14.37 -10.43
N PRO A 562 -4.80 -14.42 -9.79
CA PRO A 562 -3.59 -15.00 -10.36
C PRO A 562 -3.66 -16.53 -10.40
N ALA A 563 -2.80 -17.15 -11.24
CA ALA A 563 -2.62 -18.60 -11.28
C ALA A 563 -1.99 -19.11 -9.98
N GLN A 564 -2.68 -20.01 -9.28
CA GLN A 564 -2.21 -20.70 -8.10
C GLN A 564 -2.13 -22.20 -8.27
N VAL A 565 -1.40 -22.87 -7.39
CA VAL A 565 -1.44 -24.34 -7.25
C VAL A 565 -2.53 -24.71 -6.27
N GLU A 566 -3.50 -25.52 -6.74
CA GLU A 566 -4.58 -26.02 -5.91
C GLU A 566 -4.08 -27.08 -4.92
N THR A 567 -4.61 -27.06 -3.69
CA THR A 567 -4.24 -28.00 -2.64
C THR A 567 -5.40 -28.87 -2.14
N ASN A 568 -6.60 -28.65 -2.67
CA ASN A 568 -7.79 -29.45 -2.32
C ASN A 568 -7.74 -30.85 -2.97
N GLN A 569 -8.39 -31.82 -2.33
CA GLN A 569 -8.24 -33.26 -2.61
C GLN A 569 -8.40 -33.67 -4.07
N ASP A 570 -9.41 -33.17 -4.78
CA ASP A 570 -9.75 -33.61 -6.14
C ASP A 570 -8.90 -32.97 -7.24
N ASN A 571 -8.28 -31.80 -6.95
CA ASN A 571 -7.47 -31.03 -7.89
C ASN A 571 -6.08 -30.71 -7.39
N THR A 572 -5.59 -31.43 -6.41
CA THR A 572 -4.27 -31.22 -5.83
C THR A 572 -3.21 -31.14 -6.92
N ASN A 573 -2.42 -30.04 -6.87
CA ASN A 573 -1.33 -29.68 -7.77
C ASN A 573 -1.71 -29.16 -9.17
N TYR A 574 -2.96 -29.11 -9.58
CA TYR A 574 -3.37 -28.43 -10.81
C TYR A 574 -3.41 -26.89 -10.60
N LEU A 575 -3.25 -26.14 -11.68
CA LEU A 575 -3.39 -24.69 -11.64
C LEU A 575 -4.85 -24.28 -11.80
N ASN A 576 -5.29 -23.36 -10.92
CA ASN A 576 -6.55 -22.64 -11.02
C ASN A 576 -6.37 -21.16 -10.66
N GLY A 577 -7.46 -20.37 -10.65
CA GLY A 577 -7.45 -18.95 -10.31
C GLY A 577 -7.84 -18.70 -8.86
N TRP A 578 -6.88 -18.27 -8.05
CA TRP A 578 -7.10 -17.81 -6.67
C TRP A 578 -5.94 -16.93 -6.20
N ASP A 579 -6.12 -16.11 -5.16
CA ASP A 579 -5.04 -15.29 -4.60
C ASP A 579 -4.67 -15.70 -3.17
N GLY A 580 -3.44 -16.20 -3.01
CA GLY A 580 -2.87 -16.68 -1.75
C GLY A 580 -1.38 -16.97 -1.90
N ASN A 581 -0.78 -17.64 -0.93
CA ASN A 581 0.63 -18.03 -1.00
C ASN A 581 0.92 -18.98 -2.16
N ASN A 582 -0.05 -19.81 -2.54
CA ASN A 582 0.06 -20.75 -3.66
C ASN A 582 -0.04 -20.07 -5.03
N ALA A 583 -0.30 -18.76 -5.08
CA ALA A 583 -0.26 -17.95 -6.31
C ALA A 583 1.09 -17.24 -6.52
N LYS A 584 2.05 -17.44 -5.61
CA LYS A 584 3.38 -16.84 -5.65
C LYS A 584 4.38 -17.79 -6.29
N TRP A 585 5.18 -17.26 -7.22
CA TRP A 585 6.14 -18.03 -7.99
C TRP A 585 7.54 -17.41 -7.93
N ASN A 586 8.54 -18.22 -7.64
CA ASN A 586 9.93 -17.90 -7.92
C ASN A 586 10.25 -18.41 -9.33
N VAL A 587 10.74 -17.55 -10.21
CA VAL A 587 11.02 -17.88 -11.61
C VAL A 587 12.54 -17.81 -11.84
N PHE A 588 13.13 -18.93 -12.22
CA PHE A 588 14.57 -19.05 -12.43
C PHE A 588 14.89 -19.25 -13.91
N GLU A 589 15.89 -18.52 -14.42
CA GLU A 589 16.49 -18.84 -15.70
C GLU A 589 17.29 -20.13 -15.57
N VAL A 590 17.04 -21.07 -16.48
CA VAL A 590 17.69 -22.39 -16.49
C VAL A 590 18.63 -22.49 -17.69
N ASN A 591 19.89 -22.68 -17.43
CA ASN A 591 20.94 -22.78 -18.44
C ASN A 591 21.55 -24.18 -18.55
N TYR A 592 21.08 -25.14 -17.79
CA TYR A 592 21.50 -26.53 -17.89
C TYR A 592 20.40 -27.50 -17.42
N VAL A 593 20.51 -28.75 -17.86
CA VAL A 593 19.73 -29.88 -17.35
C VAL A 593 20.65 -31.02 -16.97
N GLU A 594 20.24 -31.83 -16.01
CA GLU A 594 20.97 -33.06 -15.63
C GLU A 594 20.29 -34.26 -16.28
N VAL A 595 21.06 -35.16 -16.82
CA VAL A 595 20.58 -36.43 -17.38
C VAL A 595 21.11 -37.59 -16.53
N PRO A 596 20.18 -38.36 -15.89
CA PRO A 596 20.60 -39.58 -15.16
C PRO A 596 21.23 -40.59 -16.13
N MET A 597 22.31 -41.22 -15.73
CA MET A 597 23.06 -42.18 -16.51
C MET A 597 22.91 -43.59 -15.90
N ASN A 598 22.72 -44.59 -16.74
CA ASN A 598 22.59 -45.96 -16.31
C ASN A 598 23.95 -46.68 -16.38
N THR A 599 24.36 -47.30 -15.30
CA THR A 599 25.64 -48.01 -15.22
C THR A 599 25.58 -49.37 -15.86
N VAL A 600 26.56 -49.68 -16.73
CA VAL A 600 26.77 -50.98 -17.33
C VAL A 600 28.27 -51.25 -17.36
N GLY A 601 28.72 -52.20 -16.55
CA GLY A 601 30.14 -52.43 -16.34
C GLY A 601 30.80 -51.25 -15.64
N ASP A 602 31.87 -50.74 -16.21
CA ASP A 602 32.65 -49.61 -15.73
C ASP A 602 32.23 -48.25 -16.35
N LYS A 603 31.17 -48.25 -17.19
CA LYS A 603 30.69 -47.06 -17.87
C LYS A 603 29.23 -46.79 -17.56
N THR A 604 28.86 -45.54 -17.79
CA THR A 604 27.45 -45.06 -17.70
C THR A 604 26.95 -44.59 -19.06
N TYR A 605 25.67 -44.77 -19.31
CA TYR A 605 25.04 -44.50 -20.60
C TYR A 605 23.68 -43.83 -20.44
N ALA A 606 23.32 -42.96 -21.39
CA ALA A 606 21.96 -42.48 -21.57
C ALA A 606 21.67 -42.17 -23.04
N SER A 607 20.43 -42.40 -23.51
CA SER A 607 19.94 -41.86 -24.76
C SER A 607 19.18 -40.54 -24.47
N VAL A 608 19.38 -39.55 -25.31
CA VAL A 608 18.87 -38.18 -25.09
C VAL A 608 18.25 -37.66 -26.36
N TYR A 609 17.09 -37.01 -26.18
CA TYR A 609 16.41 -36.21 -27.20
C TYR A 609 15.79 -35.00 -26.50
N LEU A 610 16.11 -33.78 -26.94
CA LEU A 610 15.71 -32.55 -26.24
C LEU A 610 15.09 -31.55 -27.22
N PRO A 611 14.09 -30.77 -26.79
CA PRO A 611 13.46 -29.72 -27.62
C PRO A 611 14.35 -28.47 -27.78
N PHE A 612 15.54 -28.47 -27.22
CA PHE A 612 16.49 -27.35 -27.26
C PHE A 612 17.89 -27.87 -27.60
N GLY A 613 18.75 -26.94 -28.06
CA GLY A 613 20.13 -27.24 -28.34
C GLY A 613 20.99 -27.39 -27.07
N VAL A 614 21.97 -28.27 -27.15
CA VAL A 614 23.00 -28.50 -26.14
C VAL A 614 24.33 -27.95 -26.65
N SER A 615 24.83 -26.89 -26.01
CA SER A 615 26.08 -26.23 -26.43
C SER A 615 27.32 -26.88 -25.83
N ALA A 616 27.19 -27.61 -24.70
CA ALA A 616 28.26 -28.31 -24.04
C ALA A 616 27.75 -29.48 -23.19
N VAL A 617 28.56 -30.51 -23.05
CA VAL A 617 28.33 -31.68 -22.18
C VAL A 617 29.44 -31.77 -21.17
N SER A 618 29.13 -32.00 -19.90
CA SER A 618 30.13 -32.32 -18.85
C SER A 618 29.77 -33.60 -18.12
N SER A 619 30.77 -34.26 -17.59
CA SER A 619 30.71 -35.58 -16.91
C SER A 619 30.32 -36.76 -17.83
N ALA A 620 30.23 -36.52 -19.13
CA ALA A 620 30.03 -37.52 -20.17
C ALA A 620 30.51 -37.00 -21.53
N GLU A 621 30.58 -37.88 -22.51
CA GLU A 621 30.80 -37.56 -23.92
C GLU A 621 29.54 -37.80 -24.70
N ALA A 622 29.24 -36.92 -25.67
CA ALA A 622 28.06 -37.04 -26.53
C ALA A 622 28.42 -37.67 -27.87
N TYR A 623 27.61 -38.60 -28.32
CA TYR A 623 27.77 -39.28 -29.60
C TYR A 623 26.51 -39.21 -30.45
N ILE A 624 26.68 -38.88 -31.73
CA ILE A 624 25.66 -39.01 -32.77
C ILE A 624 25.91 -40.26 -33.57
N GLY A 625 24.91 -40.78 -34.28
CA GLY A 625 25.05 -42.02 -35.03
C GLY A 625 24.54 -41.94 -36.47
N LYS A 626 25.28 -42.53 -37.41
CA LYS A 626 24.86 -42.71 -38.80
C LYS A 626 24.72 -44.20 -39.09
N LEU A 627 23.64 -44.57 -39.75
CA LEU A 627 23.40 -45.94 -40.16
C LEU A 627 24.37 -46.34 -41.28
N ASN A 628 25.20 -47.31 -41.01
CA ASN A 628 26.05 -47.95 -42.00
C ASN A 628 25.39 -49.24 -42.44
N THR A 629 24.78 -49.22 -43.62
CA THR A 629 24.03 -50.37 -44.15
C THR A 629 24.93 -51.52 -44.58
N GLU A 630 26.18 -51.24 -44.97
CA GLU A 630 27.14 -52.26 -45.37
C GLU A 630 27.62 -53.10 -44.16
N LYS A 631 27.79 -52.43 -43.00
CA LYS A 631 28.21 -53.08 -41.76
C LYS A 631 27.07 -53.54 -40.89
N ASN A 632 25.82 -53.21 -41.26
CA ASN A 632 24.64 -53.38 -40.43
C ASN A 632 24.86 -52.84 -39.00
N ALA A 633 25.46 -51.63 -38.89
CA ALA A 633 25.90 -51.03 -37.66
C ALA A 633 25.62 -49.52 -37.69
N LEU A 634 25.69 -48.85 -36.52
CA LEU A 634 25.75 -47.41 -36.42
C LEU A 634 27.21 -46.95 -36.27
N ASP A 635 27.66 -46.10 -37.18
CA ASP A 635 28.91 -45.40 -37.06
C ASP A 635 28.72 -44.22 -36.08
N MET A 636 29.30 -44.32 -34.89
CA MET A 636 29.15 -43.34 -33.80
C MET A 636 30.27 -42.28 -33.89
N THR A 637 29.88 -41.04 -33.89
CA THR A 637 30.79 -39.88 -33.94
C THR A 637 30.64 -39.04 -32.70
N GLN A 638 31.73 -38.77 -31.98
CA GLN A 638 31.75 -37.88 -30.83
C GLN A 638 31.53 -36.44 -31.29
N VAL A 639 30.66 -35.70 -30.57
CA VAL A 639 30.34 -34.29 -30.80
C VAL A 639 30.45 -33.50 -29.52
N LYS A 640 30.70 -32.18 -29.65
CA LYS A 640 30.78 -31.28 -28.50
C LYS A 640 29.43 -30.61 -28.21
N SER A 641 28.59 -30.48 -29.20
CA SER A 641 27.28 -29.82 -29.11
C SER A 641 26.27 -30.62 -29.96
N VAL A 642 24.95 -30.49 -29.63
CA VAL A 642 23.89 -31.18 -30.34
C VAL A 642 22.73 -30.22 -30.53
N PRO A 643 22.22 -29.98 -31.78
CA PRO A 643 21.09 -29.08 -32.02
C PRO A 643 19.77 -29.65 -31.42
N ALA A 644 18.78 -28.78 -31.29
CA ALA A 644 17.45 -29.15 -30.86
C ALA A 644 16.85 -30.25 -31.76
N ASN A 645 16.06 -31.15 -31.15
CA ASN A 645 15.35 -32.20 -31.87
C ASN A 645 16.24 -33.19 -32.63
N LYS A 646 17.42 -33.42 -32.13
CA LYS A 646 18.33 -34.50 -32.59
C LYS A 646 18.55 -35.49 -31.46
N GLY A 647 18.50 -36.78 -31.81
CA GLY A 647 18.86 -37.85 -30.87
C GLY A 647 20.39 -38.00 -30.72
N PHE A 648 20.86 -38.31 -29.54
CA PHE A 648 22.25 -38.62 -29.26
C PHE A 648 22.40 -39.56 -28.06
N VAL A 649 23.57 -40.12 -27.89
CA VAL A 649 23.91 -41.02 -26.78
C VAL A 649 24.99 -40.37 -25.93
N LEU A 650 24.81 -40.44 -24.62
CA LEU A 650 25.82 -40.07 -23.64
C LEU A 650 26.59 -41.32 -23.16
N VAL A 651 27.90 -41.18 -23.06
CA VAL A 651 28.81 -42.22 -22.50
C VAL A 651 29.70 -41.56 -21.47
N GLY A 652 29.75 -42.08 -20.25
CA GLY A 652 30.53 -41.50 -19.16
C GLY A 652 30.90 -42.51 -18.09
N THR A 653 31.29 -42.01 -16.91
CA THR A 653 31.56 -42.81 -15.71
C THR A 653 30.79 -42.27 -14.49
N ALA A 654 30.16 -41.12 -14.60
CA ALA A 654 29.33 -40.51 -13.56
C ALA A 654 27.88 -41.00 -13.66
N ASP A 655 27.14 -40.94 -12.57
CA ASP A 655 25.74 -41.29 -12.49
C ASP A 655 24.80 -40.23 -13.12
N LYS A 656 25.36 -39.09 -13.46
CA LYS A 656 24.68 -37.98 -14.13
C LYS A 656 25.62 -37.26 -15.10
N ALA A 657 25.06 -36.79 -16.22
CA ALA A 657 25.67 -35.83 -17.12
C ALA A 657 24.99 -34.45 -17.01
N THR A 658 25.75 -33.38 -17.12
CA THR A 658 25.19 -32.02 -17.19
C THR A 658 25.27 -31.51 -18.62
N LEU A 659 24.12 -31.10 -19.15
CA LEU A 659 23.95 -30.57 -20.50
C LEU A 659 23.67 -29.07 -20.44
N THR A 660 24.58 -28.27 -20.96
CA THR A 660 24.39 -26.81 -21.02
C THR A 660 23.45 -26.46 -22.19
N ILE A 661 22.37 -25.77 -21.90
CA ILE A 661 21.41 -25.30 -22.90
C ILE A 661 22.03 -24.16 -23.71
N GLY A 662 21.93 -24.21 -25.03
CA GLY A 662 22.50 -23.19 -25.89
C GLY A 662 22.46 -23.54 -27.37
N THR A 663 23.03 -22.66 -28.19
CA THR A 663 23.20 -22.92 -29.62
C THR A 663 24.21 -24.03 -29.86
N ALA A 664 23.95 -24.83 -30.86
CA ALA A 664 24.80 -25.92 -31.28
C ALA A 664 24.99 -25.93 -32.79
N ASP A 665 26.12 -26.46 -33.26
CA ASP A 665 26.37 -26.68 -34.67
C ASP A 665 25.43 -27.76 -35.22
N GLU A 666 25.05 -27.67 -36.50
CA GLU A 666 24.30 -28.72 -37.15
C GLU A 666 25.07 -30.01 -37.21
N VAL A 667 24.37 -31.09 -36.94
CA VAL A 667 24.93 -32.45 -36.99
C VAL A 667 24.13 -33.34 -37.91
N ASP A 668 24.82 -34.20 -38.62
CA ASP A 668 24.21 -35.22 -39.48
C ASP A 668 24.07 -36.51 -38.70
N THR A 669 22.87 -36.84 -38.26
CA THR A 669 22.58 -38.03 -37.43
C THR A 669 21.27 -38.72 -37.88
N ASP A 670 21.25 -40.05 -37.81
CA ASP A 670 20.03 -40.83 -37.99
C ASP A 670 19.36 -41.19 -36.65
N LEU A 671 20.02 -40.77 -35.53
CA LEU A 671 19.38 -40.90 -34.23
C LEU A 671 18.26 -39.90 -34.09
N THR A 672 17.12 -40.39 -33.75
CA THR A 672 15.87 -39.59 -33.54
C THR A 672 15.27 -39.93 -32.18
N GLY A 673 14.30 -39.15 -31.74
CA GLY A 673 13.55 -39.37 -30.52
C GLY A 673 12.21 -38.66 -30.56
N THR A 674 11.49 -38.74 -29.46
CA THR A 674 10.23 -38.06 -29.28
C THR A 674 10.19 -37.44 -27.89
N ASN A 675 9.50 -36.28 -27.76
CA ASN A 675 9.28 -35.60 -26.48
C ASN A 675 8.09 -36.20 -25.69
N THR A 676 7.35 -37.14 -26.30
CA THR A 676 6.26 -37.86 -25.68
C THR A 676 6.41 -39.35 -25.90
N ALA A 677 5.93 -40.15 -24.96
CA ALA A 677 5.92 -41.60 -25.13
C ALA A 677 5.13 -41.98 -26.40
N ILE A 678 5.70 -42.87 -27.21
CA ILE A 678 5.02 -43.42 -28.38
C ILE A 678 4.88 -44.94 -28.24
N THR A 679 3.79 -45.47 -28.78
CA THR A 679 3.59 -46.90 -28.91
C THR A 679 3.91 -47.28 -30.35
N LEU A 680 4.91 -48.11 -30.56
CA LEU A 680 5.27 -48.61 -31.88
C LEU A 680 4.33 -49.74 -32.27
N ALA A 681 3.54 -49.54 -33.32
CA ALA A 681 2.70 -50.62 -33.91
C ALA A 681 3.56 -51.74 -34.44
N ASP A 682 3.08 -52.98 -34.41
CA ASP A 682 3.79 -54.15 -34.85
C ASP A 682 4.32 -54.05 -36.29
N ALA A 683 3.54 -53.42 -37.20
CA ALA A 683 3.96 -53.21 -38.59
C ALA A 683 5.14 -52.25 -38.78
N THR A 684 5.34 -51.34 -37.86
CA THR A 684 6.40 -50.29 -37.94
C THR A 684 7.59 -50.57 -37.00
N ARG A 685 7.40 -51.37 -35.97
CA ARG A 685 8.39 -51.70 -34.96
C ARG A 685 9.68 -52.27 -35.53
N ALA A 686 9.56 -53.10 -36.57
CA ALA A 686 10.71 -53.70 -37.23
C ALA A 686 11.66 -52.71 -37.90
N ASN A 687 11.19 -51.46 -38.13
CA ASN A 687 11.97 -50.38 -38.74
C ASN A 687 12.75 -49.52 -37.72
N TYR A 688 12.63 -49.85 -36.43
CA TYR A 688 13.30 -49.12 -35.37
C TYR A 688 14.37 -49.91 -34.64
N LEU A 689 15.44 -49.26 -34.27
CA LEU A 689 16.42 -49.74 -33.30
C LEU A 689 16.36 -48.85 -32.06
N VAL A 690 16.23 -49.44 -30.88
CA VAL A 690 16.15 -48.73 -29.59
C VAL A 690 17.46 -48.91 -28.87
N PHE A 691 18.01 -47.80 -28.36
CA PHE A 691 19.20 -47.85 -27.51
C PHE A 691 18.83 -48.48 -26.17
N GLY A 692 19.60 -49.48 -25.77
CA GLY A 692 19.32 -50.19 -24.53
C GLY A 692 20.42 -51.18 -24.16
N LYS A 693 20.12 -52.01 -23.15
CA LYS A 693 21.01 -53.10 -22.67
C LYS A 693 20.35 -54.45 -22.94
N ASN A 694 21.08 -55.34 -23.57
CA ASN A 694 20.68 -56.76 -23.76
C ASN A 694 21.84 -57.69 -23.34
N GLU A 695 21.58 -58.61 -22.43
CA GLU A 695 22.54 -59.58 -21.91
C GLU A 695 23.91 -58.99 -21.52
N GLY A 696 23.89 -57.80 -20.86
CA GLY A 696 25.11 -57.11 -20.43
C GLY A 696 25.77 -56.20 -21.47
N THR A 697 25.33 -56.24 -22.73
CA THR A 697 25.85 -55.43 -23.83
C THR A 697 24.96 -54.19 -24.04
N VAL A 698 25.55 -53.02 -24.16
CA VAL A 698 24.89 -51.76 -24.50
C VAL A 698 24.96 -51.57 -26.02
N GLY A 699 23.82 -51.23 -26.64
CA GLY A 699 23.77 -51.04 -28.06
C GLY A 699 22.36 -50.69 -28.58
N PHE A 700 22.18 -50.76 -29.88
CA PHE A 700 20.89 -50.54 -30.52
C PHE A 700 20.27 -51.89 -30.87
N PHE A 701 19.11 -52.16 -30.32
CA PHE A 701 18.41 -53.45 -30.47
C PHE A 701 17.06 -53.28 -31.11
N LYS A 702 16.60 -54.30 -31.87
CA LYS A 702 15.20 -54.33 -32.32
C LYS A 702 14.30 -54.42 -31.10
N PRO A 703 13.29 -53.55 -31.00
CA PRO A 703 12.35 -53.63 -29.87
C PRO A 703 11.59 -54.95 -29.89
N SER A 704 11.46 -55.59 -28.72
CA SER A 704 10.63 -56.76 -28.51
C SER A 704 9.17 -56.41 -28.57
N THR A 705 8.24 -57.36 -28.39
CA THR A 705 6.80 -57.20 -28.53
C THR A 705 6.15 -56.19 -27.55
N SER A 706 6.87 -55.61 -26.63
CA SER A 706 6.34 -54.69 -25.59
C SER A 706 7.28 -53.51 -25.38
N VAL A 707 7.31 -52.57 -26.32
CA VAL A 707 7.95 -51.25 -26.11
C VAL A 707 6.90 -50.16 -26.16
#